data_2366ecd5285498141247786a010e1283
#
_entry.id   2366ecd5285498141247786a010e1283
#
_cell.length_a   1.000
_cell.length_b   1.000
_cell.length_c   1.000
_cell.angle_alpha   90.00
_cell.angle_beta   90.00
_cell.angle_gamma   90.00
#
_symmetry.space_group_name_H-M   'P 1'
#
loop_
_entity.id
_entity.type
_entity.pdbx_description
1 polymer ?
#
loop_
_entity_poly.entity_id
_entity_poly.type
_entity_poly.pdbx_seq_one_letter_code
_entity_poly.pdbx_strand_id
1 'polypeptide(L)'
;MKSYVFSLKDLDKTQLAVAGGKGANLGELSKIEGIQVPEGFCITTDAYVRAVESSDEFNVLVGEMSTLSAGELAKVNEMSGKIRGLIESLPIPAEIEEEITAFLEKFGEQNAYAVRSSATEEDLPTASFAGQQDTYLNIIGRDEILKHVSKCWASLFTDRAVIYRMQNQFDHRKVSLSVVIQKMVFPQASGILFTADPITMNRKITSIDASFGLGEALVSGLVNADNYKVRDGRIMDKKVSPKKLAIYALKEGGTQEKKVAAENQNRQALTDQQILELEKTGRRIEAHFGRPQDIEWCLYDHQFFIVQSRPITTLYPVPDKKDGKNHVYMSFSHQQMMTDAMKPLGLSFFQLGFQDKPEKKSEGDLFLPIGGRLYFDLAHDLSSSMGRKIVLASMGKIDPLVLNMLKSLAKRKDFLKSLSRSGKGFFSMGTGYFSWGLVVQSIKISRDNDASIVPTLMSQNEASVRELQHRMESLSGEELFAAVIRELKRMKEAVCDPKSMGAVYAGTLASSWINKNMEKWLGEKNAAGSLSKSAANNVTSEMGLELLDVADVVRQSPAVMEYLGHAKDQTFFEDLEGLEGGDAVSKSIQAYLEKYGMRCPGEIDITRPRFSEQPTALVPSILSNIKNFEPGAHNTRAEQGQLETKRKEQDLLNRLEQLPGGKQKAKKVREKISVLRNFIGYREYPKYLMVRYYWIIKQALLREADKLVQKGVIREKEDIYYLSFEELREAVRANRVDYGIITERKAEYEAYAKLTPPRVMTSEGEALSGEYDTGNIPKGALAGIPASSGTVEGRARVVLKIEDAHMEDGDILVTTFTDPSWTPVFVSIKSLVAEVGGMMTHGSVIAREYGLPAVVGVENATKLIKDGQRIRVNGTEAYVEILSQE
;
A
#
# COMPACT_ATOMS: atom_id res chain seq x y z
N MET A 1 29.25 24.36 -31.70
CA MET A 1 28.16 25.09 -31.04
C MET A 1 27.24 24.08 -30.41
N LYS A 2 26.71 24.37 -29.27
CA LYS A 2 25.69 23.50 -28.62
C LYS A 2 24.38 23.76 -29.36
N SER A 3 23.74 22.74 -29.94
CA SER A 3 22.44 22.92 -30.59
C SER A 3 21.32 22.97 -29.57
N TYR A 4 20.40 23.90 -29.71
CA TYR A 4 19.24 24.06 -28.82
C TYR A 4 17.97 23.41 -29.38
N VAL A 5 17.97 22.96 -30.63
CA VAL A 5 16.83 22.34 -31.28
C VAL A 5 17.25 21.06 -32.01
N PHE A 6 16.50 19.96 -31.80
CA PHE A 6 16.71 18.67 -32.46
C PHE A 6 15.44 18.19 -33.16
N SER A 7 15.59 17.58 -34.36
CA SER A 7 14.45 16.84 -34.94
C SER A 7 14.04 15.67 -34.05
N LEU A 8 12.76 15.37 -33.97
CA LEU A 8 12.29 14.20 -33.19
C LEU A 8 12.96 12.89 -33.68
N LYS A 9 13.27 12.79 -34.99
CA LYS A 9 13.94 11.58 -35.55
C LYS A 9 15.39 11.40 -35.06
N ASP A 10 16.02 12.47 -34.57
CA ASP A 10 17.40 12.44 -34.07
C ASP A 10 17.49 12.17 -32.58
N LEU A 11 16.34 12.08 -31.89
CA LEU A 11 16.23 11.81 -30.46
C LEU A 11 16.01 10.32 -30.17
N ASP A 12 16.32 9.92 -28.95
CA ASP A 12 16.01 8.60 -28.41
C ASP A 12 15.87 8.60 -26.88
N LYS A 13 15.51 7.42 -26.32
CA LYS A 13 15.28 7.24 -24.87
C LYS A 13 16.49 7.56 -23.98
N THR A 14 17.72 7.65 -24.53
CA THR A 14 18.94 7.99 -23.77
C THR A 14 19.07 9.49 -23.53
N GLN A 15 18.30 10.30 -24.27
CA GLN A 15 18.39 11.78 -24.26
C GLN A 15 17.29 12.42 -23.37
N LEU A 16 16.83 11.71 -22.36
CA LEU A 16 15.80 12.19 -21.42
C LEU A 16 16.16 13.55 -20.79
N ALA A 17 17.42 13.72 -20.41
CA ALA A 17 17.91 14.97 -19.79
C ALA A 17 17.85 16.17 -20.75
N VAL A 18 17.88 15.93 -22.05
CA VAL A 18 17.90 16.98 -23.10
C VAL A 18 16.51 17.27 -23.65
N ALA A 19 15.72 16.23 -23.90
CA ALA A 19 14.44 16.32 -24.61
C ALA A 19 13.21 16.12 -23.69
N GLY A 20 13.42 15.85 -22.40
CA GLY A 20 12.34 15.45 -21.50
C GLY A 20 11.67 14.13 -21.89
N GLY A 21 10.70 13.68 -21.11
CA GLY A 21 10.04 12.39 -21.32
C GLY A 21 9.31 12.29 -22.66
N LYS A 22 8.49 13.28 -23.02
CA LYS A 22 7.73 13.25 -24.29
C LYS A 22 8.63 13.30 -25.51
N GLY A 23 9.64 14.19 -25.52
CA GLY A 23 10.56 14.34 -26.65
C GLY A 23 11.38 13.08 -26.91
N ALA A 24 11.98 12.52 -25.86
CA ALA A 24 12.76 11.29 -25.92
C ALA A 24 11.91 10.07 -26.36
N ASN A 25 10.71 9.92 -25.81
CA ASN A 25 9.81 8.82 -26.17
C ASN A 25 9.27 8.94 -27.61
N LEU A 26 8.93 10.15 -28.10
CA LEU A 26 8.52 10.35 -29.49
C LEU A 26 9.66 10.07 -30.48
N GLY A 27 10.88 10.48 -30.12
CA GLY A 27 12.07 10.15 -30.89
C GLY A 27 12.29 8.64 -30.99
N GLU A 28 12.20 7.93 -29.86
CA GLU A 28 12.33 6.47 -29.84
C GLU A 28 11.22 5.77 -30.65
N LEU A 29 9.94 6.23 -30.52
CA LEU A 29 8.81 5.71 -31.28
C LEU A 29 9.01 5.84 -32.79
N SER A 30 9.62 6.93 -33.26
CA SER A 30 9.87 7.19 -34.69
C SER A 30 10.83 6.17 -35.32
N LYS A 31 11.60 5.44 -34.52
CA LYS A 31 12.55 4.40 -34.97
C LYS A 31 11.89 3.02 -35.11
N ILE A 32 10.66 2.84 -34.63
CA ILE A 32 9.95 1.56 -34.73
C ILE A 32 9.33 1.43 -36.11
N GLU A 33 9.76 0.43 -36.87
CA GLU A 33 9.27 0.19 -38.23
C GLU A 33 7.72 0.08 -38.25
N GLY A 34 7.07 0.84 -39.15
CA GLY A 34 5.62 0.84 -39.37
C GLY A 34 4.81 1.52 -38.25
N ILE A 35 5.43 2.24 -37.32
CA ILE A 35 4.77 3.18 -36.42
C ILE A 35 4.85 4.58 -37.04
N GLN A 36 3.68 5.21 -37.21
CA GLN A 36 3.61 6.58 -37.72
C GLN A 36 3.62 7.57 -36.55
N VAL A 37 4.65 8.41 -36.48
CA VAL A 37 4.74 9.50 -35.50
C VAL A 37 4.69 10.81 -36.31
N PRO A 38 3.82 11.76 -35.96
CA PRO A 38 3.81 13.06 -36.64
C PRO A 38 5.18 13.72 -36.56
N GLU A 39 5.61 14.32 -37.65
CA GLU A 39 6.90 15.04 -37.73
C GLU A 39 6.96 16.22 -36.77
N GLY A 40 8.17 16.59 -36.35
CA GLY A 40 8.38 17.71 -35.47
C GLY A 40 9.81 17.81 -34.96
N PHE A 41 9.99 18.67 -33.99
CA PHE A 41 11.28 18.96 -33.37
C PHE A 41 11.12 19.25 -31.87
N CYS A 42 12.20 19.21 -31.14
CA CYS A 42 12.25 19.43 -29.69
C CYS A 42 13.22 20.59 -29.40
N ILE A 43 12.75 21.57 -28.67
CA ILE A 43 13.55 22.66 -28.09
C ILE A 43 14.04 22.11 -26.73
N THR A 44 15.36 22.06 -26.54
CA THR A 44 16.01 21.35 -25.44
C THR A 44 15.84 22.03 -24.09
N THR A 45 16.12 21.26 -23.01
CA THR A 45 16.22 21.80 -21.66
C THR A 45 17.29 22.87 -21.51
N ASP A 46 18.39 22.74 -22.28
CA ASP A 46 19.45 23.76 -22.33
C ASP A 46 18.95 25.11 -22.89
N ALA A 47 18.00 25.09 -23.83
CA ALA A 47 17.37 26.31 -24.33
C ALA A 47 16.56 27.02 -23.22
N TYR A 48 15.83 26.27 -22.43
CA TYR A 48 15.12 26.80 -21.26
C TYR A 48 16.08 27.42 -20.24
N VAL A 49 17.11 26.67 -19.84
CA VAL A 49 18.12 27.16 -18.90
C VAL A 49 18.74 28.44 -19.40
N ARG A 50 19.14 28.49 -20.69
CA ARG A 50 19.73 29.66 -21.32
C ARG A 50 18.80 30.88 -21.34
N ALA A 51 17.49 30.65 -21.51
CA ALA A 51 16.50 31.72 -21.51
C ALA A 51 16.28 32.35 -20.13
N VAL A 52 16.28 31.54 -19.06
CA VAL A 52 15.97 32.00 -17.69
C VAL A 52 17.22 32.39 -16.90
N GLU A 53 18.41 31.81 -17.16
CA GLU A 53 19.66 32.11 -16.45
C GLU A 53 20.09 33.57 -16.56
N SER A 54 19.66 34.27 -17.60
CA SER A 54 19.97 35.69 -17.82
C SER A 54 19.20 36.64 -16.92
N SER A 55 18.23 36.17 -16.18
CA SER A 55 17.36 36.96 -15.31
C SER A 55 17.72 36.82 -13.82
N ASP A 56 18.33 37.85 -13.23
CA ASP A 56 18.59 37.89 -11.79
C ASP A 56 17.27 37.83 -10.99
N GLU A 57 16.20 38.45 -11.51
CA GLU A 57 14.89 38.46 -10.89
C GLU A 57 14.31 37.03 -10.79
N PHE A 58 14.48 36.21 -11.83
CA PHE A 58 14.08 34.80 -11.81
C PHE A 58 14.77 34.03 -10.67
N ASN A 59 16.09 34.23 -10.54
CA ASN A 59 16.87 33.53 -9.51
C ASN A 59 16.43 33.93 -8.10
N VAL A 60 16.10 35.21 -7.87
CA VAL A 60 15.59 35.71 -6.60
C VAL A 60 14.23 35.08 -6.28
N LEU A 61 13.27 35.15 -7.23
CA LEU A 61 11.91 34.61 -7.01
C LEU A 61 11.91 33.10 -6.77
N VAL A 62 12.71 32.31 -7.48
CA VAL A 62 12.84 30.86 -7.26
C VAL A 62 13.52 30.56 -5.91
N GLY A 63 14.48 31.41 -5.50
CA GLY A 63 15.10 31.33 -4.17
C GLY A 63 14.07 31.54 -3.04
N GLU A 64 13.23 32.59 -3.17
CA GLU A 64 12.15 32.86 -2.21
C GLU A 64 11.10 31.74 -2.20
N MET A 65 10.69 31.21 -3.36
CA MET A 65 9.79 30.08 -3.49
C MET A 65 10.31 28.86 -2.72
N SER A 66 11.61 28.60 -2.74
CA SER A 66 12.25 27.46 -2.07
C SER A 66 12.21 27.55 -0.54
N THR A 67 11.89 28.73 0.03
CA THR A 67 11.72 28.92 1.49
C THR A 67 10.29 28.69 1.98
N LEU A 68 9.33 28.60 1.05
CA LEU A 68 7.91 28.40 1.39
C LEU A 68 7.60 26.92 1.68
N SER A 69 6.58 26.68 2.49
CA SER A 69 6.04 25.34 2.73
C SER A 69 4.78 25.09 1.89
N ALA A 70 4.49 23.81 1.59
CA ALA A 70 3.28 23.42 0.86
C ALA A 70 1.97 23.82 1.56
N GLY A 71 2.00 24.17 2.85
CA GLY A 71 0.85 24.66 3.61
C GLY A 71 0.53 26.16 3.37
N GLU A 72 1.47 26.95 2.82
CA GLU A 72 1.31 28.38 2.58
C GLU A 72 0.71 28.67 1.19
N LEU A 73 -0.40 28.02 0.86
CA LEU A 73 -1.00 28.00 -0.49
C LEU A 73 -1.16 29.39 -1.13
N ALA A 74 -1.59 30.39 -0.36
CA ALA A 74 -1.81 31.76 -0.89
C ALA A 74 -0.50 32.40 -1.36
N LYS A 75 0.60 32.23 -0.61
CA LYS A 75 1.92 32.76 -0.98
C LYS A 75 2.52 31.97 -2.15
N VAL A 76 2.34 30.65 -2.15
CA VAL A 76 2.76 29.80 -3.25
C VAL A 76 2.09 30.23 -4.56
N ASN A 77 0.77 30.42 -4.55
CA ASN A 77 0.01 30.87 -5.73
C ASN A 77 0.45 32.25 -6.22
N GLU A 78 0.66 33.21 -5.32
CA GLU A 78 1.15 34.55 -5.66
C GLU A 78 2.54 34.49 -6.31
N MET A 79 3.47 33.76 -5.68
CA MET A 79 4.84 33.62 -6.15
C MET A 79 4.89 32.88 -7.50
N SER A 80 4.12 31.79 -7.64
CA SER A 80 3.98 31.04 -8.89
C SER A 80 3.49 31.94 -10.02
N GLY A 81 2.51 32.81 -9.75
CA GLY A 81 2.00 33.78 -10.72
C GLY A 81 3.07 34.78 -11.17
N LYS A 82 3.88 35.29 -10.23
CA LYS A 82 4.99 36.25 -10.55
C LYS A 82 6.03 35.57 -11.44
N ILE A 83 6.46 34.35 -11.08
CA ILE A 83 7.46 33.61 -11.86
C ILE A 83 6.95 33.31 -13.27
N ARG A 84 5.68 32.85 -13.41
CA ARG A 84 5.09 32.62 -14.75
C ARG A 84 5.05 33.88 -15.60
N GLY A 85 4.58 35.00 -15.05
CA GLY A 85 4.53 36.28 -15.74
C GLY A 85 5.90 36.76 -16.18
N LEU A 86 6.92 36.56 -15.33
CA LEU A 86 8.30 36.89 -15.68
C LEU A 86 8.79 36.04 -16.86
N ILE A 87 8.67 34.70 -16.79
CA ILE A 87 9.11 33.79 -17.87
C ILE A 87 8.43 34.13 -19.19
N GLU A 88 7.14 34.41 -19.20
CA GLU A 88 6.39 34.79 -20.41
C GLU A 88 6.83 36.14 -20.99
N SER A 89 7.41 37.04 -20.19
CA SER A 89 7.90 38.34 -20.58
C SER A 89 9.36 38.34 -21.06
N LEU A 90 10.14 37.31 -20.71
CA LEU A 90 11.53 37.20 -21.13
C LEU A 90 11.63 36.99 -22.65
N PRO A 91 12.49 37.72 -23.34
CA PRO A 91 12.76 37.45 -24.75
C PRO A 91 13.47 36.12 -24.94
N ILE A 92 13.06 35.34 -25.93
CA ILE A 92 13.80 34.15 -26.33
C ILE A 92 15.15 34.59 -26.88
N PRO A 93 16.30 34.04 -26.42
CA PRO A 93 17.61 34.40 -26.98
C PRO A 93 17.68 34.20 -28.50
N ALA A 94 18.30 35.15 -29.20
CA ALA A 94 18.32 35.19 -30.67
C ALA A 94 18.83 33.90 -31.30
N GLU A 95 19.87 33.29 -30.74
CA GLU A 95 20.44 32.04 -31.19
C GLU A 95 19.42 30.84 -31.09
N ILE A 96 18.52 30.87 -30.14
CA ILE A 96 17.47 29.84 -29.97
C ILE A 96 16.34 30.13 -30.97
N GLU A 97 15.95 31.38 -31.10
CA GLU A 97 14.91 31.82 -32.01
C GLU A 97 15.27 31.53 -33.50
N GLU A 98 16.54 31.73 -33.88
CA GLU A 98 17.05 31.39 -35.21
C GLU A 98 16.97 29.88 -35.48
N GLU A 99 17.38 29.06 -34.56
CA GLU A 99 17.28 27.59 -34.70
C GLU A 99 15.80 27.13 -34.82
N ILE A 100 14.88 27.65 -33.97
CA ILE A 100 13.44 27.34 -34.05
C ILE A 100 12.90 27.74 -35.43
N THR A 101 13.24 28.94 -35.91
CA THR A 101 12.79 29.45 -37.20
C THR A 101 13.26 28.58 -38.35
N ALA A 102 14.53 28.16 -38.35
CA ALA A 102 15.07 27.26 -39.36
C ALA A 102 14.35 25.89 -39.40
N PHE A 103 13.95 25.35 -38.24
CA PHE A 103 13.16 24.13 -38.20
C PHE A 103 11.71 24.36 -38.69
N LEU A 104 11.08 25.50 -38.38
CA LEU A 104 9.75 25.85 -38.89
C LEU A 104 9.75 26.04 -40.41
N GLU A 105 10.75 26.68 -40.97
CA GLU A 105 10.91 26.78 -42.44
C GLU A 105 11.01 25.39 -43.09
N LYS A 106 11.81 24.47 -42.49
CA LYS A 106 11.97 23.10 -42.97
C LYS A 106 10.67 22.28 -42.90
N PHE A 107 9.88 22.40 -41.84
CA PHE A 107 8.65 21.63 -41.64
C PHE A 107 7.38 22.31 -42.17
N GLY A 108 7.46 23.61 -42.56
CA GLY A 108 6.38 24.43 -43.10
C GLY A 108 5.77 25.35 -42.05
N GLU A 109 6.13 26.63 -42.12
CA GLU A 109 5.74 27.66 -41.15
C GLU A 109 4.22 27.83 -41.00
N GLN A 110 3.47 27.63 -42.12
CA GLN A 110 2.01 27.74 -42.12
C GLN A 110 1.27 26.46 -41.73
N ASN A 111 2.00 25.40 -41.36
CA ASN A 111 1.37 24.20 -40.82
C ASN A 111 0.90 24.45 -39.38
N ALA A 112 -0.13 23.70 -38.97
CA ALA A 112 -0.58 23.69 -37.61
C ALA A 112 0.28 22.75 -36.76
N TYR A 113 0.62 23.20 -35.57
CA TYR A 113 1.45 22.45 -34.62
C TYR A 113 0.78 22.30 -33.26
N ALA A 114 1.12 21.21 -32.57
CA ALA A 114 0.95 21.04 -31.13
C ALA A 114 2.23 21.47 -30.42
N VAL A 115 2.14 22.43 -29.49
CA VAL A 115 3.24 22.90 -28.64
C VAL A 115 3.08 22.30 -27.27
N ARG A 116 4.00 21.40 -26.90
CA ARG A 116 3.83 20.50 -25.72
C ARG A 116 5.03 20.61 -24.80
N SER A 117 4.79 20.87 -23.54
CA SER A 117 5.81 20.77 -22.49
C SER A 117 6.30 19.34 -22.30
N SER A 118 7.59 19.17 -22.05
CA SER A 118 8.24 17.87 -21.83
C SER A 118 9.30 18.02 -20.74
N ALA A 119 8.96 17.66 -19.52
CA ALA A 119 9.86 17.75 -18.36
C ALA A 119 10.81 16.56 -18.28
N THR A 120 11.98 16.81 -17.68
CA THR A 120 12.97 15.75 -17.41
C THR A 120 12.51 14.74 -16.38
N GLU A 121 11.58 15.14 -15.51
CA GLU A 121 11.10 14.33 -14.38
C GLU A 121 9.68 13.78 -14.59
N GLU A 122 9.11 13.96 -15.80
CA GLU A 122 7.70 13.62 -16.09
C GLU A 122 7.41 12.10 -15.97
N ASP A 123 8.36 11.26 -16.35
CA ASP A 123 8.23 9.81 -16.47
C ASP A 123 9.19 9.05 -15.51
N LEU A 124 9.52 9.63 -14.35
CA LEU A 124 10.34 8.94 -13.37
C LEU A 124 9.59 7.75 -12.78
N PRO A 125 10.26 6.62 -12.46
CA PRO A 125 9.64 5.46 -11.83
C PRO A 125 8.96 5.76 -10.49
N THR A 126 9.41 6.83 -9.82
CA THR A 126 8.97 7.23 -8.47
C THR A 126 7.97 8.38 -8.45
N ALA A 127 7.82 9.11 -9.57
CA ALA A 127 6.97 10.28 -9.63
C ALA A 127 6.38 10.46 -11.04
N SER A 128 5.10 10.74 -11.16
CA SER A 128 4.44 11.06 -12.42
C SER A 128 3.91 12.49 -12.38
N PHE A 129 4.47 13.34 -13.25
CA PHE A 129 4.00 14.71 -13.46
C PHE A 129 2.87 14.79 -14.49
N ALA A 130 2.20 13.69 -14.79
CA ALA A 130 1.13 13.63 -15.78
C ALA A 130 0.04 14.67 -15.50
N GLY A 131 -0.30 15.47 -16.52
CA GLY A 131 -1.33 16.51 -16.42
C GLY A 131 -0.95 17.74 -15.59
N GLN A 132 0.32 17.90 -15.18
CA GLN A 132 0.78 19.05 -14.41
C GLN A 132 1.17 20.25 -15.28
N GLN A 133 1.41 20.02 -16.57
CA GLN A 133 1.94 21.00 -17.52
C GLN A 133 1.04 21.15 -18.74
N ASP A 134 1.20 22.28 -19.47
CA ASP A 134 0.29 22.67 -20.51
C ASP A 134 0.66 22.10 -21.90
N THR A 135 -0.38 21.88 -22.70
CA THR A 135 -0.29 21.52 -24.11
C THR A 135 -1.19 22.48 -24.92
N TYR A 136 -0.69 23.06 -25.97
CA TYR A 136 -1.41 23.95 -26.84
C TYR A 136 -1.54 23.32 -28.21
N LEU A 137 -2.77 23.22 -28.72
CA LEU A 137 -3.09 22.53 -29.96
C LEU A 137 -3.45 23.53 -31.06
N ASN A 138 -3.11 23.15 -32.28
CA ASN A 138 -3.46 23.91 -33.49
C ASN A 138 -2.90 25.35 -33.49
N ILE A 139 -1.61 25.49 -33.20
CA ILE A 139 -0.87 26.76 -33.24
C ILE A 139 -0.29 26.94 -34.64
N ILE A 140 -0.52 28.08 -35.25
CA ILE A 140 -0.12 28.40 -36.63
C ILE A 140 0.70 29.68 -36.64
N GLY A 141 1.82 29.66 -37.36
CA GLY A 141 2.69 30.83 -37.56
C GLY A 141 3.79 30.95 -36.49
N ARG A 142 4.93 31.47 -36.93
CA ARG A 142 6.17 31.57 -36.15
C ARG A 142 5.97 32.29 -34.80
N ASP A 143 5.37 33.49 -34.83
CA ASP A 143 5.26 34.33 -33.64
C ASP A 143 4.36 33.70 -32.56
N GLU A 144 3.25 33.05 -32.96
CA GLU A 144 2.39 32.34 -32.03
C GLU A 144 3.09 31.08 -31.48
N ILE A 145 3.92 30.39 -32.25
CA ILE A 145 4.70 29.24 -31.75
C ILE A 145 5.72 29.71 -30.70
N LEU A 146 6.50 30.78 -30.98
CA LEU A 146 7.46 31.34 -30.02
C LEU A 146 6.78 31.75 -28.70
N LYS A 147 5.64 32.42 -28.78
CA LYS A 147 4.84 32.79 -27.61
C LYS A 147 4.39 31.58 -26.81
N HIS A 148 3.98 30.50 -27.49
CA HIS A 148 3.56 29.27 -26.79
C HIS A 148 4.72 28.45 -26.24
N VAL A 149 5.93 28.60 -26.80
CA VAL A 149 7.17 28.08 -26.20
C VAL A 149 7.40 28.73 -24.84
N SER A 150 7.33 30.07 -24.73
CA SER A 150 7.46 30.78 -23.44
C SER A 150 6.38 30.37 -22.45
N LYS A 151 5.12 30.17 -22.88
CA LYS A 151 4.04 29.65 -22.04
C LYS A 151 4.30 28.22 -21.56
N CYS A 152 4.82 27.33 -22.42
CA CYS A 152 5.26 26.01 -22.00
C CYS A 152 6.32 26.09 -20.91
N TRP A 153 7.34 26.93 -21.06
CA TRP A 153 8.36 27.14 -20.04
C TRP A 153 7.76 27.66 -18.73
N ALA A 154 6.82 28.61 -18.79
CA ALA A 154 6.10 29.14 -17.63
C ALA A 154 5.26 28.06 -16.92
N SER A 155 4.73 27.05 -17.64
CA SER A 155 3.92 25.98 -17.07
C SER A 155 4.66 25.13 -16.04
N LEU A 156 5.99 25.16 -16.00
CA LEU A 156 6.81 24.55 -14.96
C LEU A 156 6.49 25.13 -13.57
N PHE A 157 5.99 26.36 -13.50
CA PHE A 157 5.61 27.05 -12.27
C PHE A 157 4.09 27.23 -12.14
N THR A 158 3.27 26.31 -12.68
CA THR A 158 1.87 26.23 -12.29
C THR A 158 1.75 25.88 -10.82
N ASP A 159 0.73 26.35 -10.14
CA ASP A 159 0.52 26.15 -8.69
C ASP A 159 0.56 24.66 -8.34
N ARG A 160 -0.11 23.82 -9.15
CA ARG A 160 -0.10 22.36 -8.99
C ARG A 160 1.29 21.74 -9.17
N ALA A 161 2.09 22.20 -10.13
CA ALA A 161 3.44 21.70 -10.37
C ALA A 161 4.40 22.09 -9.24
N VAL A 162 4.27 23.31 -8.71
CA VAL A 162 5.06 23.80 -7.56
C VAL A 162 4.71 23.03 -6.30
N ILE A 163 3.41 22.91 -5.96
CA ILE A 163 2.95 22.15 -4.78
C ILE A 163 3.40 20.69 -4.86
N TYR A 164 3.28 20.07 -6.02
CA TYR A 164 3.73 18.69 -6.24
C TYR A 164 5.23 18.53 -5.95
N ARG A 165 6.08 19.45 -6.46
CA ARG A 165 7.52 19.44 -6.17
C ARG A 165 7.82 19.62 -4.69
N MET A 166 7.13 20.56 -4.02
CA MET A 166 7.27 20.76 -2.56
C MET A 166 6.92 19.49 -1.77
N GLN A 167 5.82 18.84 -2.11
CA GLN A 167 5.38 17.59 -1.45
C GLN A 167 6.36 16.44 -1.66
N ASN A 168 7.05 16.40 -2.81
CA ASN A 168 8.03 15.36 -3.13
C ASN A 168 9.48 15.80 -2.88
N GLN A 169 9.72 16.97 -2.25
CA GLN A 169 11.04 17.50 -1.88
C GLN A 169 11.99 17.70 -3.08
N PHE A 170 11.45 18.02 -4.25
CA PHE A 170 12.26 18.40 -5.43
C PHE A 170 12.72 19.85 -5.36
N ASP A 171 14.01 20.09 -5.63
CA ASP A 171 14.57 21.45 -5.74
C ASP A 171 14.05 22.15 -7.02
N HIS A 172 13.32 23.26 -6.86
CA HIS A 172 12.76 24.02 -7.95
C HIS A 172 13.77 24.51 -8.98
N ARG A 173 15.05 24.66 -8.59
CA ARG A 173 16.15 25.11 -9.47
C ARG A 173 16.73 24.01 -10.35
N LYS A 174 16.51 22.73 -9.99
CA LYS A 174 17.09 21.58 -10.71
C LYS A 174 16.18 21.03 -11.79
N VAL A 175 14.91 21.44 -11.82
CA VAL A 175 13.94 20.96 -12.81
C VAL A 175 14.02 21.80 -14.07
N SER A 176 14.16 21.14 -15.21
CA SER A 176 14.25 21.78 -16.52
C SER A 176 13.16 21.26 -17.45
N LEU A 177 12.76 22.08 -18.40
CA LEU A 177 11.68 21.79 -19.34
C LEU A 177 12.17 21.92 -20.77
N SER A 178 11.93 20.90 -21.57
CA SER A 178 12.01 20.99 -23.03
C SER A 178 10.61 21.23 -23.63
N VAL A 179 10.54 21.66 -24.87
CA VAL A 179 9.28 21.90 -25.58
C VAL A 179 9.27 21.12 -26.89
N VAL A 180 8.26 20.28 -27.06
CA VAL A 180 8.03 19.50 -28.28
C VAL A 180 7.10 20.29 -29.22
N ILE A 181 7.53 20.57 -30.41
CA ILE A 181 6.76 21.16 -31.51
C ILE A 181 6.42 20.03 -32.49
N GLN A 182 5.19 19.57 -32.50
CA GLN A 182 4.75 18.42 -33.29
C GLN A 182 3.67 18.82 -34.29
N LYS A 183 3.80 18.38 -35.54
CA LYS A 183 2.81 18.66 -36.56
C LYS A 183 1.44 18.08 -36.19
N MET A 184 0.40 18.89 -36.33
CA MET A 184 -0.95 18.46 -35.98
C MET A 184 -1.48 17.38 -36.90
N VAL A 185 -2.17 16.42 -36.32
CA VAL A 185 -3.07 15.47 -37.01
C VAL A 185 -4.51 15.94 -36.77
N PHE A 186 -5.32 15.96 -37.81
CA PHE A 186 -6.76 16.32 -37.73
C PHE A 186 -7.62 15.06 -37.75
N PRO A 187 -7.78 14.35 -36.62
CA PRO A 187 -8.28 13.01 -36.63
C PRO A 187 -9.81 12.93 -36.78
N GLN A 188 -10.27 11.84 -37.40
CA GLN A 188 -11.66 11.39 -37.39
C GLN A 188 -12.03 10.79 -36.03
N ALA A 189 -11.11 10.05 -35.43
CA ALA A 189 -11.21 9.51 -34.09
C ALA A 189 -9.83 9.53 -33.41
N SER A 190 -9.83 9.65 -32.11
CA SER A 190 -8.61 9.61 -31.29
C SER A 190 -8.89 8.96 -29.96
N GLY A 191 -7.84 8.65 -29.21
CA GLY A 191 -8.02 8.02 -27.94
C GLY A 191 -6.75 7.62 -27.23
N ILE A 192 -6.93 6.75 -26.26
CA ILE A 192 -5.88 6.20 -25.43
C ILE A 192 -5.90 4.68 -25.56
N LEU A 193 -4.72 4.07 -25.63
CA LEU A 193 -4.54 2.63 -25.62
C LEU A 193 -3.63 2.26 -24.44
N PHE A 194 -4.12 1.42 -23.56
CA PHE A 194 -3.32 0.80 -22.50
C PHE A 194 -2.97 -0.64 -22.91
N THR A 195 -1.69 -0.97 -22.96
CA THR A 195 -1.28 -2.35 -23.28
C THR A 195 -1.43 -3.33 -22.11
N ALA A 196 -1.81 -2.83 -20.94
CA ALA A 196 -2.33 -3.61 -19.82
C ALA A 196 -3.64 -2.96 -19.35
N ASP A 197 -4.64 -3.73 -18.96
CA ASP A 197 -5.92 -3.18 -18.50
C ASP A 197 -5.70 -2.33 -17.22
N PRO A 198 -5.99 -1.02 -17.23
CA PRO A 198 -5.71 -0.14 -16.09
C PRO A 198 -6.57 -0.45 -14.86
N ILE A 199 -7.71 -1.13 -15.02
CA ILE A 199 -8.63 -1.48 -13.93
C ILE A 199 -8.22 -2.79 -13.27
N THR A 200 -8.03 -3.86 -14.07
CA THR A 200 -7.71 -5.19 -13.55
C THR A 200 -6.20 -5.45 -13.51
N MET A 201 -5.37 -4.56 -14.04
CA MET A 201 -3.91 -4.71 -14.19
C MET A 201 -3.48 -5.89 -15.09
N ASN A 202 -4.42 -6.58 -15.76
CA ASN A 202 -4.12 -7.74 -16.60
C ASN A 202 -3.28 -7.35 -17.81
N ARG A 203 -2.05 -7.86 -17.88
CA ARG A 203 -1.07 -7.53 -18.92
C ARG A 203 -1.33 -8.24 -20.28
N LYS A 204 -2.29 -9.16 -20.32
CA LYS A 204 -2.72 -9.82 -21.57
C LYS A 204 -3.92 -9.14 -22.20
N ILE A 205 -4.50 -8.14 -21.53
CA ILE A 205 -5.65 -7.38 -22.05
C ILE A 205 -5.17 -6.00 -22.45
N THR A 206 -5.38 -5.63 -23.72
CA THR A 206 -5.25 -4.26 -24.20
C THR A 206 -6.60 -3.57 -24.01
N SER A 207 -6.62 -2.41 -23.37
CA SER A 207 -7.79 -1.55 -23.20
C SER A 207 -7.67 -0.34 -24.12
N ILE A 208 -8.67 -0.08 -24.96
CA ILE A 208 -8.68 1.02 -25.91
C ILE A 208 -9.88 1.90 -25.62
N ASP A 209 -9.64 3.17 -25.34
CA ASP A 209 -10.66 4.21 -25.24
C ASP A 209 -10.64 5.04 -26.51
N ALA A 210 -11.82 5.26 -27.12
CA ALA A 210 -11.92 5.94 -28.40
C ALA A 210 -13.08 6.95 -28.42
N SER A 211 -12.84 8.14 -28.99
CA SER A 211 -13.88 9.15 -29.22
C SER A 211 -13.68 9.86 -30.57
N PHE A 212 -14.63 10.69 -30.98
CA PHE A 212 -14.51 11.50 -32.20
C PHE A 212 -13.68 12.76 -31.98
N GLY A 213 -12.98 13.22 -33.01
CA GLY A 213 -12.21 14.44 -33.00
C GLY A 213 -10.88 14.33 -32.26
N LEU A 214 -10.41 15.44 -31.67
CA LEU A 214 -9.12 15.55 -30.97
C LEU A 214 -9.16 14.84 -29.59
N GLY A 215 -8.06 14.22 -29.21
CA GLY A 215 -7.90 13.47 -27.97
C GLY A 215 -7.98 14.32 -26.70
N GLU A 216 -7.81 15.63 -26.80
CA GLU A 216 -7.94 16.59 -25.70
C GLU A 216 -9.26 16.41 -24.92
N ALA A 217 -10.37 16.18 -25.63
CA ALA A 217 -11.69 15.99 -25.05
C ALA A 217 -11.76 14.75 -24.14
N LEU A 218 -11.03 13.70 -24.47
CA LEU A 218 -11.00 12.45 -23.72
C LEU A 218 -10.10 12.56 -22.50
N VAL A 219 -8.90 13.12 -22.67
CA VAL A 219 -7.91 13.31 -21.59
C VAL A 219 -8.44 14.25 -20.51
N SER A 220 -9.17 15.29 -20.90
CA SER A 220 -9.80 16.24 -19.97
C SER A 220 -11.10 15.72 -19.31
N GLY A 221 -11.58 14.52 -19.70
CA GLY A 221 -12.82 13.93 -19.16
C GLY A 221 -14.12 14.62 -19.61
N LEU A 222 -14.06 15.47 -20.65
CA LEU A 222 -15.23 16.22 -21.16
C LEU A 222 -16.19 15.34 -21.95
N VAL A 223 -15.71 14.20 -22.48
CA VAL A 223 -16.50 13.32 -23.33
C VAL A 223 -16.48 11.88 -22.85
N ASN A 224 -17.56 11.15 -23.14
CA ASN A 224 -17.58 9.70 -22.96
C ASN A 224 -16.85 9.04 -24.13
N ALA A 225 -16.10 7.98 -23.83
CA ALA A 225 -15.41 7.16 -24.81
C ALA A 225 -16.09 5.80 -24.99
N ASP A 226 -15.95 5.24 -26.19
CA ASP A 226 -16.12 3.81 -26.39
C ASP A 226 -14.94 3.10 -25.71
N ASN A 227 -15.17 1.97 -25.05
CA ASN A 227 -14.13 1.14 -24.47
C ASN A 227 -14.12 -0.24 -25.12
N TYR A 228 -12.94 -0.67 -25.57
CA TYR A 228 -12.73 -1.96 -26.20
C TYR A 228 -11.66 -2.73 -25.45
N LYS A 229 -11.93 -4.00 -25.11
CA LYS A 229 -10.93 -4.89 -24.51
C LYS A 229 -10.53 -5.98 -25.48
N VAL A 230 -9.25 -6.08 -25.76
CA VAL A 230 -8.69 -7.04 -26.72
C VAL A 230 -7.71 -7.94 -26.00
N ARG A 231 -7.77 -9.24 -26.31
CA ARG A 231 -6.85 -10.25 -25.82
C ARG A 231 -6.47 -11.21 -26.95
N ASP A 232 -5.19 -11.41 -27.16
CA ASP A 232 -4.65 -12.36 -28.16
C ASP A 232 -5.30 -12.18 -29.55
N GLY A 233 -5.46 -10.93 -30.01
CA GLY A 233 -6.06 -10.59 -31.30
C GLY A 233 -7.57 -10.84 -31.38
N ARG A 234 -8.28 -10.91 -30.26
CA ARG A 234 -9.75 -11.08 -30.20
C ARG A 234 -10.37 -10.01 -29.31
N ILE A 235 -11.40 -9.39 -29.80
CA ILE A 235 -12.20 -8.43 -29.02
C ILE A 235 -13.01 -9.21 -27.98
N MET A 236 -12.68 -9.01 -26.69
CA MET A 236 -13.33 -9.66 -25.55
C MET A 236 -14.56 -8.93 -25.04
N ASP A 237 -14.49 -7.60 -25.08
CA ASP A 237 -15.57 -6.72 -24.62
C ASP A 237 -15.62 -5.46 -25.49
N LYS A 238 -16.81 -4.94 -25.68
CA LYS A 238 -17.07 -3.75 -26.49
C LYS A 238 -18.21 -2.95 -25.86
N LYS A 239 -17.86 -1.80 -25.31
CA LYS A 239 -18.81 -0.86 -24.72
C LYS A 239 -18.84 0.42 -25.55
N VAL A 240 -19.93 0.61 -26.31
CA VAL A 240 -20.16 1.86 -27.06
C VAL A 240 -20.90 2.85 -26.16
N SER A 241 -20.34 4.04 -25.99
CA SER A 241 -20.88 5.11 -25.14
C SER A 241 -21.47 6.23 -25.98
N PRO A 242 -22.49 6.96 -25.50
CA PRO A 242 -23.03 8.13 -26.22
C PRO A 242 -22.03 9.29 -26.18
N LYS A 243 -21.47 9.64 -27.34
CA LYS A 243 -20.49 10.71 -27.55
C LYS A 243 -21.22 12.00 -27.92
N LYS A 244 -21.61 12.82 -26.93
CA LYS A 244 -22.42 14.03 -27.13
C LYS A 244 -21.62 15.22 -27.64
N LEU A 245 -20.32 15.30 -27.31
CA LEU A 245 -19.40 16.36 -27.64
C LEU A 245 -18.15 15.79 -28.33
N ALA A 246 -17.50 16.58 -29.13
CA ALA A 246 -16.15 16.34 -29.68
C ALA A 246 -15.44 17.68 -29.84
N ILE A 247 -14.12 17.66 -29.74
CA ILE A 247 -13.28 18.85 -29.99
C ILE A 247 -12.67 18.74 -31.38
N TYR A 248 -12.76 19.82 -32.16
CA TYR A 248 -12.19 19.92 -33.49
C TYR A 248 -11.29 21.14 -33.59
N ALA A 249 -10.26 21.04 -34.41
CA ALA A 249 -9.40 22.17 -34.75
C ALA A 249 -10.14 23.21 -35.62
N LEU A 250 -9.88 24.48 -35.41
CA LEU A 250 -10.35 25.59 -36.24
C LEU A 250 -9.36 25.85 -37.37
N LYS A 251 -9.83 26.39 -38.50
CA LYS A 251 -8.99 26.69 -39.65
C LYS A 251 -7.94 27.80 -39.35
N GLU A 252 -8.28 28.70 -38.44
CA GLU A 252 -7.51 29.91 -38.10
C GLU A 252 -6.65 29.72 -36.84
N GLY A 253 -6.54 28.49 -36.34
CA GLY A 253 -5.81 28.18 -35.12
C GLY A 253 -6.74 27.98 -33.92
N GLY A 254 -6.25 27.23 -32.91
CA GLY A 254 -7.00 26.83 -31.73
C GLY A 254 -8.04 25.72 -31.95
N THR A 255 -8.79 25.40 -30.91
CA THR A 255 -9.76 24.26 -30.87
C THR A 255 -11.16 24.76 -30.51
N GLN A 256 -12.18 24.01 -30.89
CA GLN A 256 -13.58 24.30 -30.56
C GLN A 256 -14.35 23.05 -30.23
N GLU A 257 -15.15 23.13 -29.17
CA GLU A 257 -16.15 22.13 -28.84
C GLU A 257 -17.33 22.17 -29.81
N LYS A 258 -17.74 21.00 -30.31
CA LYS A 258 -18.93 20.84 -31.17
C LYS A 258 -19.80 19.71 -30.66
N LYS A 259 -21.12 19.92 -30.70
CA LYS A 259 -22.09 18.84 -30.44
C LYS A 259 -22.06 17.83 -31.57
N VAL A 260 -21.96 16.57 -31.25
CA VAL A 260 -22.08 15.46 -32.21
C VAL A 260 -23.56 15.30 -32.58
N ALA A 261 -23.85 15.16 -33.90
CA ALA A 261 -25.22 14.95 -34.40
C ALA A 261 -25.84 13.70 -33.72
N ALA A 262 -27.11 13.78 -33.37
CA ALA A 262 -27.80 12.76 -32.56
C ALA A 262 -27.70 11.34 -33.15
N GLU A 263 -27.75 11.23 -34.49
CA GLU A 263 -27.62 9.97 -35.24
C GLU A 263 -26.20 9.35 -35.09
N ASN A 264 -25.17 10.14 -34.81
CA ASN A 264 -23.77 9.71 -34.69
C ASN A 264 -23.33 9.49 -33.23
N GLN A 265 -24.09 9.95 -32.22
CA GLN A 265 -23.67 9.88 -30.82
C GLN A 265 -23.42 8.46 -30.34
N ASN A 266 -24.22 7.50 -30.79
CA ASN A 266 -24.11 6.08 -30.43
C ASN A 266 -23.37 5.25 -31.50
N ARG A 267 -22.77 5.90 -32.50
CA ARG A 267 -21.95 5.21 -33.49
C ARG A 267 -20.59 4.85 -32.91
N GLN A 268 -20.14 3.62 -33.20
CA GLN A 268 -18.81 3.15 -32.82
C GLN A 268 -17.71 4.04 -33.44
N ALA A 269 -16.73 4.43 -32.64
CA ALA A 269 -15.66 5.31 -33.10
C ALA A 269 -14.64 4.59 -33.99
N LEU A 270 -14.38 3.30 -33.74
CA LEU A 270 -13.49 2.43 -34.51
C LEU A 270 -14.21 1.19 -35.02
N THR A 271 -13.87 0.73 -36.23
CA THR A 271 -14.30 -0.60 -36.74
C THR A 271 -13.54 -1.71 -36.01
N ASP A 272 -14.06 -2.92 -36.06
CA ASP A 272 -13.41 -4.10 -35.43
C ASP A 272 -12.01 -4.34 -36.01
N GLN A 273 -11.81 -4.12 -37.29
CA GLN A 273 -10.52 -4.23 -37.95
C GLN A 273 -9.54 -3.19 -37.42
N GLN A 274 -9.97 -1.93 -37.25
CA GLN A 274 -9.13 -0.86 -36.68
C GLN A 274 -8.78 -1.10 -35.21
N ILE A 275 -9.71 -1.65 -34.42
CA ILE A 275 -9.43 -2.07 -33.03
C ILE A 275 -8.30 -3.10 -32.98
N LEU A 276 -8.34 -4.13 -33.81
CA LEU A 276 -7.32 -5.19 -33.85
C LEU A 276 -5.98 -4.69 -34.43
N GLU A 277 -5.99 -3.76 -35.38
CA GLU A 277 -4.79 -3.12 -35.90
C GLU A 277 -4.10 -2.25 -34.85
N LEU A 278 -4.89 -1.46 -34.12
CA LEU A 278 -4.39 -0.62 -33.04
C LEU A 278 -3.82 -1.46 -31.87
N GLU A 279 -4.46 -2.59 -31.55
CA GLU A 279 -3.92 -3.54 -30.55
C GLU A 279 -2.55 -4.06 -30.97
N LYS A 280 -2.38 -4.50 -32.24
CA LYS A 280 -1.08 -4.95 -32.75
C LYS A 280 -0.04 -3.84 -32.67
N THR A 281 -0.41 -2.62 -32.98
CA THR A 281 0.45 -1.43 -32.89
C THR A 281 0.90 -1.24 -31.44
N GLY A 282 -0.01 -1.25 -30.47
CA GLY A 282 0.29 -1.15 -29.06
C GLY A 282 1.22 -2.26 -28.55
N ARG A 283 0.99 -3.52 -28.96
CA ARG A 283 1.85 -4.64 -28.58
C ARG A 283 3.27 -4.53 -29.16
N ARG A 284 3.42 -3.95 -30.35
CA ARG A 284 4.76 -3.70 -30.93
C ARG A 284 5.51 -2.61 -30.16
N ILE A 285 4.81 -1.55 -29.77
CA ILE A 285 5.37 -0.50 -28.93
C ILE A 285 5.77 -1.05 -27.56
N GLU A 286 4.89 -1.79 -26.90
CA GLU A 286 5.19 -2.46 -25.63
C GLU A 286 6.44 -3.36 -25.73
N ALA A 287 6.52 -4.19 -26.78
CA ALA A 287 7.67 -5.07 -27.00
C ALA A 287 8.98 -4.31 -27.18
N HIS A 288 8.96 -3.16 -27.87
CA HIS A 288 10.13 -2.32 -28.06
C HIS A 288 10.60 -1.66 -26.75
N PHE A 289 9.67 -1.12 -25.93
CA PHE A 289 10.01 -0.53 -24.64
C PHE A 289 10.23 -1.55 -23.51
N GLY A 290 9.85 -2.83 -23.73
CA GLY A 290 10.01 -3.91 -22.78
C GLY A 290 9.10 -3.85 -21.55
N ARG A 291 8.07 -2.97 -21.56
CA ARG A 291 7.12 -2.76 -20.45
C ARG A 291 5.80 -2.21 -20.95
N PRO A 292 4.68 -2.43 -20.21
CA PRO A 292 3.36 -1.92 -20.56
C PRO A 292 3.33 -0.41 -20.77
N GLN A 293 2.58 0.02 -21.77
CA GLN A 293 2.52 1.40 -22.24
C GLN A 293 1.10 1.97 -22.19
N ASP A 294 1.03 3.25 -21.89
CA ASP A 294 -0.09 4.18 -22.07
C ASP A 294 0.20 5.00 -23.33
N ILE A 295 -0.63 4.84 -24.36
CA ILE A 295 -0.37 5.34 -25.73
C ILE A 295 -1.51 6.23 -26.17
N GLU A 296 -1.21 7.49 -26.52
CA GLU A 296 -2.15 8.39 -27.18
C GLU A 296 -2.05 8.20 -28.71
N TRP A 297 -3.20 8.08 -29.35
CA TRP A 297 -3.27 7.82 -30.78
C TRP A 297 -4.33 8.68 -31.49
N CYS A 298 -4.13 8.90 -32.78
CA CYS A 298 -5.05 9.58 -33.70
C CYS A 298 -5.27 8.71 -34.93
N LEU A 299 -6.51 8.67 -35.43
CA LEU A 299 -6.88 8.02 -36.69
C LEU A 299 -7.20 9.10 -37.74
N TYR A 300 -6.39 9.17 -38.79
CA TYR A 300 -6.61 10.07 -39.94
C TYR A 300 -6.38 9.33 -41.25
N ASP A 301 -7.27 9.43 -42.19
CA ASP A 301 -7.21 8.78 -43.50
C ASP A 301 -6.84 7.29 -43.43
N HIS A 302 -7.56 6.55 -42.58
CA HIS A 302 -7.35 5.12 -42.31
C HIS A 302 -5.98 4.76 -41.73
N GLN A 303 -5.15 5.72 -41.31
CA GLN A 303 -3.84 5.48 -40.68
C GLN A 303 -3.85 5.91 -39.21
N PHE A 304 -3.18 5.10 -38.37
CA PHE A 304 -2.96 5.45 -36.99
C PHE A 304 -1.65 6.24 -36.83
N PHE A 305 -1.74 7.36 -36.15
CA PHE A 305 -0.60 8.17 -35.71
C PHE A 305 -0.48 8.05 -34.20
N ILE A 306 0.72 7.76 -33.71
CA ILE A 306 1.04 7.71 -32.28
C ILE A 306 1.60 9.08 -31.90
N VAL A 307 0.91 9.75 -30.98
CA VAL A 307 1.24 11.12 -30.59
C VAL A 307 1.90 11.21 -29.22
N GLN A 308 1.82 10.14 -28.43
CA GLN A 308 2.55 9.98 -27.18
C GLN A 308 2.59 8.50 -26.77
N SER A 309 3.65 8.08 -26.09
CA SER A 309 3.70 6.81 -25.36
C SER A 309 4.50 7.00 -24.08
N ARG A 310 3.99 6.42 -22.98
CA ARG A 310 4.67 6.42 -21.69
C ARG A 310 4.42 5.10 -20.93
N PRO A 311 5.31 4.73 -20.01
CA PRO A 311 5.11 3.56 -19.20
C PRO A 311 3.87 3.67 -18.31
N ILE A 312 3.15 2.57 -18.10
CA ILE A 312 2.13 2.48 -17.06
C ILE A 312 2.84 2.23 -15.73
N THR A 313 2.88 3.23 -14.85
CA THR A 313 3.62 3.19 -13.57
C THR A 313 2.81 2.62 -12.40
N THR A 314 1.49 2.48 -12.57
CA THR A 314 0.58 2.02 -11.51
C THR A 314 0.42 0.50 -11.42
N LEU A 315 1.01 -0.25 -12.34
CA LEU A 315 0.90 -1.70 -12.37
C LEU A 315 1.71 -2.35 -11.26
N TYR A 316 1.05 -3.24 -10.52
CA TYR A 316 1.74 -4.02 -9.49
C TYR A 316 2.74 -5.01 -10.13
N PRO A 317 3.96 -5.19 -9.58
CA PRO A 317 4.95 -6.11 -10.13
C PRO A 317 4.44 -7.55 -10.20
N VAL A 318 4.90 -8.31 -11.18
CA VAL A 318 4.59 -9.74 -11.35
C VAL A 318 5.90 -10.50 -11.41
N PRO A 319 6.04 -11.63 -10.68
CA PRO A 319 7.25 -12.46 -10.74
C PRO A 319 7.47 -13.03 -12.14
N ASP A 320 8.72 -12.97 -12.60
CA ASP A 320 9.13 -13.65 -13.83
C ASP A 320 9.30 -15.16 -13.57
N LYS A 321 8.27 -15.94 -13.90
CA LYS A 321 8.28 -17.40 -13.82
C LYS A 321 8.58 -17.99 -15.20
N LYS A 322 9.66 -18.76 -15.29
CA LYS A 322 10.17 -19.32 -16.55
C LYS A 322 9.52 -20.65 -16.97
N ASP A 323 8.55 -21.16 -16.19
CA ASP A 323 7.91 -22.46 -16.48
C ASP A 323 6.81 -22.39 -17.57
N GLY A 324 6.47 -21.18 -18.06
CA GLY A 324 5.46 -20.95 -19.08
C GLY A 324 4.03 -21.31 -18.66
N LYS A 325 3.78 -21.44 -17.34
CA LYS A 325 2.49 -21.76 -16.74
C LYS A 325 1.92 -20.57 -16.00
N ASN A 326 0.61 -20.61 -15.76
CA ASN A 326 -0.05 -19.61 -14.94
C ASN A 326 0.11 -19.91 -13.45
N HIS A 327 0.20 -18.83 -12.66
CA HIS A 327 0.31 -18.84 -11.21
C HIS A 327 -0.77 -17.96 -10.60
N VAL A 328 -1.06 -18.18 -9.31
CA VAL A 328 -2.00 -17.39 -8.51
C VAL A 328 -1.31 -17.02 -7.22
N TYR A 329 -1.12 -15.73 -7.01
CA TYR A 329 -0.44 -15.19 -5.85
C TYR A 329 -1.45 -14.60 -4.87
N MET A 330 -1.43 -15.06 -3.61
CA MET A 330 -2.25 -14.55 -2.52
C MET A 330 -1.37 -13.80 -1.52
N SER A 331 -1.75 -12.60 -1.18
CA SER A 331 -0.97 -11.76 -0.27
C SER A 331 -0.99 -12.29 1.16
N PHE A 332 0.19 -12.66 1.67
CA PHE A 332 0.42 -12.93 3.08
C PHE A 332 0.41 -11.64 3.90
N SER A 333 0.93 -10.57 3.34
CA SER A 333 1.00 -9.26 4.01
C SER A 333 -0.38 -8.76 4.44
N HIS A 334 -1.43 -8.93 3.62
CA HIS A 334 -2.80 -8.60 4.01
C HIS A 334 -3.29 -9.41 5.21
N GLN A 335 -2.90 -10.69 5.29
CA GLN A 335 -3.31 -11.56 6.41
C GLN A 335 -2.58 -11.21 7.71
N GLN A 336 -1.40 -10.57 7.61
CA GLN A 336 -0.63 -10.07 8.75
C GLN A 336 -0.92 -8.61 9.08
N MET A 337 -1.95 -8.00 8.46
CA MET A 337 -2.29 -6.59 8.64
C MET A 337 -1.13 -5.65 8.32
N MET A 338 -0.39 -5.93 7.25
CA MET A 338 0.81 -5.22 6.88
C MET A 338 0.86 -5.05 5.36
N THR A 339 0.25 -3.99 4.86
CA THR A 339 0.17 -3.68 3.43
C THR A 339 1.29 -2.78 2.93
N ASP A 340 2.06 -2.19 3.82
CA ASP A 340 3.22 -1.38 3.48
C ASP A 340 4.34 -2.22 2.85
N ALA A 341 5.18 -1.56 2.05
CA ALA A 341 6.37 -2.19 1.53
C ALA A 341 7.38 -2.49 2.64
N MET A 342 8.02 -3.65 2.56
CA MET A 342 9.16 -4.06 3.39
C MET A 342 10.46 -3.79 2.63
N LYS A 343 11.49 -3.39 3.35
CA LYS A 343 12.84 -3.24 2.80
C LYS A 343 13.49 -4.62 2.56
N PRO A 344 14.49 -4.73 1.68
CA PRO A 344 15.12 -6.00 1.31
C PRO A 344 15.58 -6.88 2.48
N LEU A 345 16.17 -6.29 3.53
CA LEU A 345 16.56 -7.05 4.72
C LEU A 345 15.32 -7.66 5.40
N GLY A 346 14.23 -6.90 5.56
CA GLY A 346 13.01 -7.39 6.17
C GLY A 346 12.41 -8.58 5.42
N LEU A 347 12.35 -8.49 4.08
CA LEU A 347 11.85 -9.57 3.23
C LEU A 347 12.70 -10.84 3.34
N SER A 348 14.01 -10.72 3.15
CA SER A 348 14.93 -11.86 3.18
C SER A 348 15.05 -12.47 4.57
N PHE A 349 15.02 -11.65 5.62
CA PHE A 349 15.07 -12.11 7.00
C PHE A 349 13.81 -12.90 7.39
N PHE A 350 12.61 -12.40 6.99
CA PHE A 350 11.37 -13.14 7.21
C PHE A 350 11.36 -14.48 6.47
N GLN A 351 11.77 -14.49 5.19
CA GLN A 351 11.89 -15.73 4.41
C GLN A 351 12.82 -16.73 5.11
N LEU A 352 14.00 -16.27 5.55
CA LEU A 352 14.98 -17.11 6.25
C LEU A 352 14.40 -17.77 7.50
N GLY A 353 13.60 -17.03 8.28
CA GLY A 353 12.96 -17.53 9.49
C GLY A 353 11.97 -18.68 9.27
N PHE A 354 11.40 -18.81 8.06
CA PHE A 354 10.38 -19.82 7.75
C PHE A 354 10.78 -20.84 6.67
N GLN A 355 11.98 -20.72 6.09
CA GLN A 355 12.53 -21.71 5.15
C GLN A 355 12.92 -23.01 5.86
N ASP A 356 12.75 -24.14 5.15
CA ASP A 356 13.17 -25.47 5.67
C ASP A 356 14.67 -25.74 5.42
N LYS A 357 15.25 -25.12 4.39
CA LYS A 357 16.66 -25.25 4.00
C LYS A 357 17.20 -23.89 3.53
N PRO A 358 17.70 -23.05 4.44
CA PRO A 358 18.20 -21.72 4.11
C PRO A 358 19.41 -21.73 3.14
N GLU A 359 20.14 -22.83 3.05
CA GLU A 359 21.36 -22.95 2.23
C GLU A 359 21.10 -23.17 0.73
N LYS A 360 19.86 -23.39 0.31
CA LYS A 360 19.50 -23.58 -1.11
C LYS A 360 18.34 -22.64 -1.45
N LYS A 361 18.59 -21.65 -2.31
CA LYS A 361 17.49 -20.97 -3.04
C LYS A 361 16.77 -22.05 -3.85
N SER A 362 15.65 -22.56 -3.34
CA SER A 362 14.85 -23.56 -4.03
C SER A 362 13.76 -22.88 -4.83
N GLU A 363 13.44 -23.40 -6.02
CA GLU A 363 12.27 -22.96 -6.82
C GLU A 363 10.90 -23.13 -6.12
N GLY A 364 10.90 -23.39 -4.81
CA GLY A 364 9.73 -23.66 -3.98
C GLY A 364 9.68 -22.88 -2.67
N ASP A 365 10.16 -21.63 -2.64
CA ASP A 365 10.03 -20.78 -1.47
C ASP A 365 8.55 -20.49 -1.19
N LEU A 366 8.14 -20.70 0.07
CA LEU A 366 6.76 -20.52 0.51
C LEU A 366 6.31 -19.06 0.38
N PHE A 367 7.20 -18.14 0.72
CA PHE A 367 6.95 -16.70 0.66
C PHE A 367 7.70 -16.06 -0.51
N LEU A 368 6.95 -15.48 -1.42
CA LEU A 368 7.49 -14.79 -2.60
C LEU A 368 7.47 -13.27 -2.36
N PRO A 369 8.62 -12.59 -2.44
CA PRO A 369 8.65 -11.13 -2.39
C PRO A 369 8.18 -10.57 -3.74
N ILE A 370 7.10 -9.79 -3.71
CA ILE A 370 6.53 -9.16 -4.91
C ILE A 370 6.17 -7.72 -4.55
N GLY A 371 6.77 -6.73 -5.23
CA GLY A 371 6.52 -5.33 -4.97
C GLY A 371 6.75 -4.92 -3.50
N GLY A 372 7.80 -5.46 -2.88
CA GLY A 372 8.10 -5.20 -1.48
C GLY A 372 7.17 -5.90 -0.48
N ARG A 373 6.33 -6.83 -0.89
CA ARG A 373 5.39 -7.57 0.00
C ARG A 373 5.53 -9.07 -0.18
N LEU A 374 5.03 -9.81 0.80
CA LEU A 374 5.10 -11.28 0.80
C LEU A 374 3.81 -11.89 0.27
N TYR A 375 3.94 -12.85 -0.63
CA TYR A 375 2.84 -13.59 -1.26
C TYR A 375 3.05 -15.10 -1.16
N PHE A 376 1.96 -15.86 -1.19
CA PHE A 376 1.94 -17.30 -1.42
C PHE A 376 1.60 -17.62 -2.86
N ASP A 377 2.23 -18.62 -3.44
CA ASP A 377 1.81 -19.19 -4.72
C ASP A 377 0.82 -20.34 -4.49
N LEU A 378 -0.42 -20.13 -4.90
CA LEU A 378 -1.50 -21.12 -4.77
C LEU A 378 -1.71 -21.98 -6.03
N ALA A 379 -0.87 -21.84 -7.06
CA ALA A 379 -1.08 -22.52 -8.36
C ALA A 379 -1.18 -24.04 -8.17
N HIS A 380 -0.24 -24.65 -7.43
CA HIS A 380 -0.24 -26.08 -7.16
C HIS A 380 -1.54 -26.54 -6.47
N ASP A 381 -1.94 -25.85 -5.41
CA ASP A 381 -3.16 -26.18 -4.65
C ASP A 381 -4.42 -26.04 -5.53
N LEU A 382 -4.52 -24.95 -6.30
CA LEU A 382 -5.66 -24.67 -7.16
C LEU A 382 -5.70 -25.56 -8.40
N SER A 383 -4.61 -26.17 -8.81
CA SER A 383 -4.55 -27.07 -9.98
C SER A 383 -5.35 -28.36 -9.79
N SER A 384 -5.50 -28.82 -8.53
CA SER A 384 -6.23 -30.04 -8.20
C SER A 384 -7.62 -29.77 -7.62
N SER A 385 -8.58 -30.69 -7.86
CA SER A 385 -9.94 -30.56 -7.31
C SER A 385 -9.98 -30.62 -5.78
N MET A 386 -9.13 -31.46 -5.17
CA MET A 386 -9.04 -31.58 -3.72
C MET A 386 -8.40 -30.33 -3.11
N GLY A 387 -7.27 -29.87 -3.67
CA GLY A 387 -6.61 -28.65 -3.21
C GLY A 387 -7.53 -27.44 -3.26
N ARG A 388 -8.28 -27.24 -4.36
CA ARG A 388 -9.30 -26.17 -4.45
C ARG A 388 -10.32 -26.23 -3.33
N LYS A 389 -10.85 -27.43 -3.01
CA LYS A 389 -11.81 -27.59 -1.90
C LYS A 389 -11.20 -27.18 -0.56
N ILE A 390 -9.96 -27.57 -0.30
CA ILE A 390 -9.25 -27.24 0.94
C ILE A 390 -8.99 -25.74 1.04
N VAL A 391 -8.45 -25.13 -0.04
CA VAL A 391 -8.18 -23.68 -0.07
C VAL A 391 -9.47 -22.88 0.17
N LEU A 392 -10.54 -23.19 -0.57
CA LEU A 392 -11.81 -22.46 -0.44
C LEU A 392 -12.44 -22.64 0.95
N ALA A 393 -12.37 -23.84 1.54
CA ALA A 393 -12.89 -24.10 2.88
C ALA A 393 -12.09 -23.35 3.96
N SER A 394 -10.77 -23.25 3.80
CA SER A 394 -9.91 -22.52 4.72
C SER A 394 -10.12 -21.01 4.62
N MET A 395 -10.13 -20.47 3.40
CA MET A 395 -10.33 -19.02 3.16
C MET A 395 -11.71 -18.55 3.62
N GLY A 396 -12.74 -19.37 3.51
CA GLY A 396 -14.07 -19.03 4.01
C GLY A 396 -14.14 -18.71 5.50
N LYS A 397 -13.14 -19.15 6.27
CA LYS A 397 -13.03 -18.85 7.72
C LYS A 397 -12.09 -17.69 8.04
N ILE A 398 -11.20 -17.35 7.12
CA ILE A 398 -10.12 -16.37 7.32
C ILE A 398 -10.50 -15.03 6.68
N ASP A 399 -10.81 -15.04 5.38
CA ASP A 399 -11.07 -13.84 4.57
C ASP A 399 -12.15 -14.12 3.51
N PRO A 400 -13.41 -13.68 3.74
CA PRO A 400 -14.51 -13.86 2.79
C PRO A 400 -14.30 -13.18 1.43
N LEU A 401 -13.55 -12.06 1.37
CA LEU A 401 -13.21 -11.41 0.10
C LEU A 401 -12.29 -12.29 -0.74
N VAL A 402 -11.21 -12.78 -0.14
CA VAL A 402 -10.29 -13.72 -0.80
C VAL A 402 -11.03 -14.98 -1.23
N LEU A 403 -11.96 -15.49 -0.42
CA LEU A 403 -12.82 -16.61 -0.80
C LEU A 403 -13.60 -16.31 -2.09
N ASN A 404 -14.24 -15.14 -2.18
CA ASN A 404 -15.05 -14.76 -3.34
C ASN A 404 -14.17 -14.55 -4.59
N MET A 405 -13.00 -13.93 -4.45
CA MET A 405 -11.98 -13.84 -5.51
C MET A 405 -11.60 -15.22 -6.05
N LEU A 406 -11.24 -16.15 -5.16
CA LEU A 406 -10.85 -17.51 -5.54
C LEU A 406 -12.02 -18.34 -6.11
N LYS A 407 -13.26 -18.12 -5.64
CA LYS A 407 -14.44 -18.74 -6.25
C LYS A 407 -14.67 -18.26 -7.68
N SER A 408 -14.49 -16.96 -7.95
CA SER A 408 -14.60 -16.42 -9.31
C SER A 408 -13.55 -17.03 -10.24
N LEU A 409 -12.33 -17.15 -9.78
CA LEU A 409 -11.23 -17.80 -10.51
C LEU A 409 -11.50 -19.29 -10.75
N ALA A 410 -12.06 -19.99 -9.76
CA ALA A 410 -12.39 -21.41 -9.86
C ALA A 410 -13.45 -21.74 -10.93
N LYS A 411 -14.20 -20.74 -11.41
CA LYS A 411 -15.13 -20.89 -12.55
C LYS A 411 -14.43 -20.86 -13.91
N ARG A 412 -13.19 -20.35 -14.00
CA ARG A 412 -12.42 -20.16 -15.24
C ARG A 412 -11.68 -21.46 -15.60
N LYS A 413 -12.39 -22.43 -16.20
CA LYS A 413 -11.87 -23.80 -16.45
C LYS A 413 -10.55 -23.84 -17.23
N ASP A 414 -10.40 -23.00 -18.25
CA ASP A 414 -9.20 -23.00 -19.10
C ASP A 414 -7.99 -22.40 -18.37
N PHE A 415 -8.19 -21.36 -17.57
CA PHE A 415 -7.16 -20.82 -16.68
C PHE A 415 -6.69 -21.86 -15.65
N LEU A 416 -7.61 -22.61 -15.04
CA LEU A 416 -7.25 -23.69 -14.10
C LEU A 416 -6.42 -24.82 -14.74
N LYS A 417 -6.66 -25.13 -16.03
CA LYS A 417 -5.86 -26.13 -16.76
C LYS A 417 -4.44 -25.64 -17.05
N SER A 418 -4.25 -24.34 -17.19
CA SER A 418 -2.94 -23.73 -17.46
C SER A 418 -2.08 -23.50 -16.21
N LEU A 419 -2.62 -23.75 -15.00
CA LEU A 419 -1.89 -23.56 -13.75
C LEU A 419 -0.67 -24.47 -13.63
N SER A 420 0.40 -23.94 -13.05
CA SER A 420 1.57 -24.70 -12.68
C SER A 420 1.23 -25.79 -11.65
N ARG A 421 1.79 -26.97 -11.86
CA ARG A 421 1.74 -28.09 -10.92
C ARG A 421 3.09 -28.33 -10.25
N SER A 422 4.08 -27.50 -10.58
CA SER A 422 5.41 -27.55 -9.98
C SER A 422 5.38 -26.96 -8.56
N GLY A 423 6.34 -27.35 -7.75
CA GLY A 423 6.47 -26.86 -6.37
C GLY A 423 5.62 -27.65 -5.37
N LYS A 424 5.64 -27.16 -4.12
CA LYS A 424 4.83 -27.70 -3.03
C LYS A 424 3.67 -26.78 -2.78
N GLY A 425 2.46 -27.30 -2.67
CA GLY A 425 1.29 -26.51 -2.32
C GLY A 425 1.37 -25.96 -0.88
N PHE A 426 0.78 -24.81 -0.63
CA PHE A 426 0.70 -24.21 0.71
C PHE A 426 0.07 -25.17 1.74
N PHE A 427 -0.96 -25.90 1.32
CA PHE A 427 -1.65 -26.87 2.17
C PHE A 427 -1.02 -28.28 2.14
N SER A 428 -0.15 -28.60 1.16
CA SER A 428 0.55 -29.87 1.05
C SER A 428 1.90 -29.88 1.76
N MET A 429 2.42 -28.71 2.13
CA MET A 429 3.68 -28.61 2.86
C MET A 429 3.43 -28.92 4.33
N GLY A 430 4.29 -29.75 4.90
CA GLY A 430 4.39 -29.95 6.35
C GLY A 430 4.89 -28.68 7.05
N THR A 431 4.21 -27.57 6.87
CA THR A 431 4.55 -26.24 7.42
C THR A 431 4.31 -26.14 8.91
N GLY A 432 3.88 -27.22 9.55
CA GLY A 432 3.51 -27.24 10.96
C GLY A 432 2.12 -26.64 11.24
N TYR A 433 1.58 -25.84 10.35
CA TYR A 433 0.28 -25.19 10.57
C TYR A 433 -0.94 -26.12 10.41
N PHE A 434 -0.82 -27.23 9.65
CA PHE A 434 -1.90 -28.18 9.39
C PHE A 434 -1.39 -29.64 9.39
N SER A 435 -0.77 -30.09 10.48
CA SER A 435 -0.43 -31.50 10.65
C SER A 435 -1.53 -32.27 11.42
N TRP A 436 -1.71 -33.56 11.14
CA TRP A 436 -2.58 -34.42 11.96
C TRP A 436 -2.19 -34.39 13.45
N GLY A 437 -0.88 -34.25 13.73
CA GLY A 437 -0.38 -34.08 15.08
C GLY A 437 -0.96 -32.86 15.81
N LEU A 438 -1.09 -31.71 15.09
CA LEU A 438 -1.70 -30.50 15.62
C LEU A 438 -3.19 -30.70 15.95
N VAL A 439 -3.94 -31.35 15.05
CA VAL A 439 -5.37 -31.61 15.27
C VAL A 439 -5.54 -32.51 16.53
N VAL A 440 -4.76 -33.58 16.62
CA VAL A 440 -4.78 -34.49 17.77
C VAL A 440 -4.42 -33.75 19.06
N GLN A 441 -3.37 -32.90 19.02
CA GLN A 441 -2.94 -32.14 20.19
C GLN A 441 -3.99 -31.11 20.62
N SER A 442 -4.65 -30.40 19.65
CA SER A 442 -5.72 -29.46 19.96
C SER A 442 -6.93 -30.14 20.63
N ILE A 443 -7.30 -31.34 20.15
CA ILE A 443 -8.37 -32.15 20.76
C ILE A 443 -7.98 -32.57 22.16
N LYS A 444 -6.75 -33.04 22.37
CA LYS A 444 -6.23 -33.45 23.68
C LYS A 444 -6.26 -32.28 24.66
N ILE A 445 -5.69 -31.11 24.30
CA ILE A 445 -5.70 -29.90 25.14
C ILE A 445 -7.12 -29.45 25.45
N SER A 446 -8.03 -29.45 24.45
CA SER A 446 -9.44 -29.09 24.64
C SER A 446 -10.19 -30.05 25.56
N ARG A 447 -9.80 -31.36 25.60
CA ARG A 447 -10.40 -32.37 26.47
C ARG A 447 -9.85 -32.28 27.88
N ASP A 448 -8.52 -32.19 28.00
CA ASP A 448 -7.83 -32.16 29.29
C ASP A 448 -8.05 -30.84 30.03
N ASN A 449 -8.23 -29.74 29.25
CA ASN A 449 -8.54 -28.38 29.71
C ASN A 449 -7.68 -27.90 30.89
N ASP A 450 -6.38 -28.21 30.86
CA ASP A 450 -5.42 -27.87 31.90
C ASP A 450 -4.94 -26.40 31.72
N ALA A 451 -5.34 -25.53 32.64
CA ALA A 451 -4.99 -24.11 32.65
C ALA A 451 -3.48 -23.83 32.85
N SER A 452 -2.70 -24.82 33.35
CA SER A 452 -1.26 -24.65 33.60
C SER A 452 -0.40 -24.72 32.34
N ILE A 453 -0.96 -25.19 31.22
CA ILE A 453 -0.25 -25.33 29.94
C ILE A 453 0.31 -23.97 29.46
N VAL A 454 -0.54 -22.94 29.46
CA VAL A 454 -0.17 -21.63 28.96
C VAL A 454 0.93 -20.96 29.82
N PRO A 455 0.80 -20.82 31.14
CA PRO A 455 1.88 -20.28 31.96
C PRO A 455 3.21 -21.06 31.84
N THR A 456 3.15 -22.38 31.71
CA THR A 456 4.34 -23.21 31.50
C THR A 456 5.03 -22.90 30.18
N LEU A 457 4.29 -22.80 29.09
CA LEU A 457 4.83 -22.41 27.77
C LEU A 457 5.44 -21.03 27.81
N MET A 458 4.77 -20.04 28.41
CA MET A 458 5.28 -18.69 28.55
C MET A 458 6.59 -18.66 29.35
N SER A 459 6.68 -19.37 30.49
CA SER A 459 7.91 -19.42 31.30
C SER A 459 9.10 -20.04 30.53
N GLN A 460 8.86 -21.11 29.78
CA GLN A 460 9.87 -21.76 28.95
C GLN A 460 10.38 -20.80 27.86
N ASN A 461 9.47 -20.07 27.19
CA ASN A 461 9.81 -19.12 26.16
C ASN A 461 10.58 -17.91 26.73
N GLU A 462 10.23 -17.43 27.93
CA GLU A 462 10.97 -16.37 28.63
C GLU A 462 12.41 -16.79 28.92
N ALA A 463 12.65 -18.01 29.34
CA ALA A 463 13.99 -18.53 29.54
C ALA A 463 14.78 -18.58 28.22
N SER A 464 14.13 -19.00 27.12
CA SER A 464 14.74 -19.04 25.79
C SER A 464 15.14 -17.65 25.28
N VAL A 465 14.31 -16.62 25.51
CA VAL A 465 14.58 -15.25 25.14
C VAL A 465 15.80 -14.68 25.91
N ARG A 466 15.86 -14.92 27.23
CA ARG A 466 17.03 -14.50 28.04
C ARG A 466 18.32 -15.16 27.57
N GLU A 467 18.27 -16.44 27.23
CA GLU A 467 19.43 -17.16 26.71
C GLU A 467 19.87 -16.62 25.34
N LEU A 468 18.89 -16.27 24.46
CA LEU A 468 19.17 -15.61 23.18
C LEU A 468 19.85 -14.26 23.37
N GLN A 469 19.32 -13.43 24.27
CA GLN A 469 19.90 -12.10 24.54
C GLN A 469 21.37 -12.22 24.97
N HIS A 470 21.66 -13.04 25.94
CA HIS A 470 23.05 -13.25 26.45
C HIS A 470 24.00 -13.75 25.34
N ARG A 471 23.50 -14.67 24.47
CA ARG A 471 24.33 -15.14 23.33
C ARG A 471 24.58 -14.06 22.31
N MET A 472 23.57 -13.26 21.97
CA MET A 472 23.72 -12.23 20.92
C MET A 472 24.60 -11.06 21.34
N GLU A 473 24.75 -10.78 22.65
CA GLU A 473 25.56 -9.67 23.16
C GLU A 473 27.05 -9.81 22.83
N SER A 474 27.59 -11.03 22.83
CA SER A 474 29.00 -11.31 22.65
C SER A 474 29.41 -11.62 21.20
N LEU A 475 28.47 -11.89 20.30
CA LEU A 475 28.75 -12.33 18.94
C LEU A 475 28.93 -11.17 17.96
N SER A 476 29.82 -11.36 16.99
CA SER A 476 30.08 -10.40 15.91
C SER A 476 30.55 -11.11 14.64
N GLY A 477 30.56 -10.40 13.51
CA GLY A 477 31.03 -10.90 12.22
C GLY A 477 30.32 -12.18 11.79
N GLU A 478 31.01 -13.10 11.15
CA GLU A 478 30.48 -14.34 10.60
C GLU A 478 29.79 -15.24 11.65
N GLU A 479 30.32 -15.25 12.88
CA GLU A 479 29.74 -16.04 13.98
C GLU A 479 28.35 -15.55 14.36
N LEU A 480 28.10 -14.23 14.31
CA LEU A 480 26.79 -13.63 14.53
C LEU A 480 25.79 -14.13 13.48
N PHE A 481 26.14 -14.05 12.18
CA PHE A 481 25.22 -14.48 11.11
C PHE A 481 24.90 -15.98 11.21
N ALA A 482 25.90 -16.81 11.50
CA ALA A 482 25.67 -18.23 11.72
C ALA A 482 24.76 -18.50 12.94
N ALA A 483 24.92 -17.72 14.00
CA ALA A 483 24.06 -17.79 15.18
C ALA A 483 22.63 -17.34 14.87
N VAL A 484 22.45 -16.24 14.14
CA VAL A 484 21.13 -15.75 13.71
C VAL A 484 20.34 -16.83 12.97
N ILE A 485 20.97 -17.54 12.03
CA ILE A 485 20.31 -18.62 11.30
C ILE A 485 19.85 -19.75 12.25
N ARG A 486 20.70 -20.16 13.22
CA ARG A 486 20.33 -21.17 14.21
C ARG A 486 19.19 -20.72 15.11
N GLU A 487 19.22 -19.46 15.54
CA GLU A 487 18.18 -18.92 16.44
C GLU A 487 16.86 -18.69 15.75
N LEU A 488 16.84 -18.32 14.47
CA LEU A 488 15.60 -18.25 13.67
C LEU A 488 14.96 -19.64 13.54
N LYS A 489 15.77 -20.69 13.40
CA LYS A 489 15.25 -22.08 13.40
C LYS A 489 14.64 -22.44 14.76
N ARG A 490 15.32 -22.13 15.86
CA ARG A 490 14.78 -22.35 17.22
C ARG A 490 13.49 -21.56 17.46
N MET A 491 13.44 -20.30 17.02
CA MET A 491 12.25 -19.48 17.07
C MET A 491 11.08 -20.16 16.32
N LYS A 492 11.33 -20.63 15.09
CA LYS A 492 10.31 -21.34 14.29
C LYS A 492 9.82 -22.58 15.04
N GLU A 493 10.71 -23.36 15.62
CA GLU A 493 10.37 -24.55 16.40
C GLU A 493 9.51 -24.18 17.62
N ALA A 494 9.81 -23.09 18.34
CA ALA A 494 9.05 -22.63 19.50
C ALA A 494 7.67 -22.07 19.11
N VAL A 495 7.60 -21.24 18.06
CA VAL A 495 6.35 -20.65 17.56
C VAL A 495 5.42 -21.70 16.97
N CYS A 496 5.97 -22.70 16.25
CA CYS A 496 5.22 -23.78 15.63
C CYS A 496 5.11 -25.05 16.50
N ASP A 497 5.52 -24.98 17.77
CA ASP A 497 5.43 -26.12 18.69
C ASP A 497 4.00 -26.68 18.76
N PRO A 498 3.80 -28.02 18.65
CA PRO A 498 2.47 -28.60 18.63
C PRO A 498 1.63 -28.31 19.87
N LYS A 499 2.24 -28.14 21.07
CA LYS A 499 1.50 -27.77 22.30
C LYS A 499 1.10 -26.30 22.25
N SER A 500 2.02 -25.41 21.84
CA SER A 500 1.77 -23.98 21.69
C SER A 500 0.64 -23.73 20.67
N MET A 501 0.78 -24.26 19.47
CA MET A 501 -0.25 -24.15 18.44
C MET A 501 -1.54 -24.88 18.80
N GLY A 502 -1.44 -26.02 19.51
CA GLY A 502 -2.57 -26.77 20.03
C GLY A 502 -3.41 -25.95 21.01
N ALA A 503 -2.79 -25.19 21.90
CA ALA A 503 -3.46 -24.26 22.81
C ALA A 503 -4.20 -23.15 22.06
N VAL A 504 -3.54 -22.50 21.08
CA VAL A 504 -4.16 -21.49 20.21
C VAL A 504 -5.40 -22.04 19.49
N TYR A 505 -5.28 -23.23 18.90
CA TYR A 505 -6.40 -23.86 18.18
C TYR A 505 -7.51 -24.32 19.14
N ALA A 506 -7.20 -24.81 20.35
CA ALA A 506 -8.21 -25.19 21.33
C ALA A 506 -9.12 -24.01 21.68
N GLY A 507 -8.54 -22.83 21.99
CA GLY A 507 -9.29 -21.60 22.24
C GLY A 507 -10.13 -21.16 21.03
N THR A 508 -9.53 -21.15 19.84
CA THR A 508 -10.19 -20.73 18.59
C THR A 508 -11.35 -21.67 18.20
N LEU A 509 -11.17 -22.98 18.32
CA LEU A 509 -12.21 -23.96 18.03
C LEU A 509 -13.36 -23.88 19.06
N ALA A 510 -13.05 -23.62 20.33
CA ALA A 510 -14.06 -23.36 21.36
C ALA A 510 -14.90 -22.13 21.04
N SER A 511 -14.26 -21.02 20.65
CA SER A 511 -14.92 -19.79 20.19
C SER A 511 -15.87 -20.07 19.02
N SER A 512 -15.37 -20.73 17.98
CA SER A 512 -16.15 -21.05 16.77
C SER A 512 -17.34 -21.98 17.11
N TRP A 513 -17.13 -22.95 17.99
CA TRP A 513 -18.21 -23.86 18.43
C TRP A 513 -19.29 -23.12 19.21
N ILE A 514 -18.90 -22.23 20.13
CA ILE A 514 -19.84 -21.41 20.91
C ILE A 514 -20.67 -20.55 19.97
N ASN A 515 -20.04 -19.77 19.07
CA ASN A 515 -20.75 -18.90 18.14
C ASN A 515 -21.77 -19.68 17.31
N LYS A 516 -21.38 -20.79 16.69
CA LYS A 516 -22.25 -21.63 15.86
C LYS A 516 -23.44 -22.17 16.65
N ASN A 517 -23.24 -22.63 17.86
CA ASN A 517 -24.30 -23.28 18.65
C ASN A 517 -25.20 -22.24 19.34
N MET A 518 -24.66 -21.09 19.76
CA MET A 518 -25.49 -20.01 20.34
C MET A 518 -26.39 -19.42 19.29
N GLU A 519 -25.90 -19.19 18.05
CA GLU A 519 -26.73 -18.77 16.92
C GLU A 519 -27.81 -19.80 16.62
N LYS A 520 -27.47 -21.10 16.56
CA LYS A 520 -28.43 -22.19 16.28
C LYS A 520 -29.51 -22.35 17.37
N TRP A 521 -29.13 -22.24 18.65
CA TRP A 521 -30.02 -22.56 19.75
C TRP A 521 -30.75 -21.35 20.34
N LEU A 522 -30.12 -20.18 20.30
CA LEU A 522 -30.65 -18.96 20.93
C LEU A 522 -30.82 -17.80 19.95
N GLY A 523 -30.45 -17.97 18.65
CA GLY A 523 -30.45 -16.89 17.68
C GLY A 523 -29.36 -15.83 17.93
N GLU A 524 -28.39 -16.12 18.80
CA GLU A 524 -27.40 -15.15 19.24
C GLU A 524 -26.09 -15.30 18.49
N LYS A 525 -25.79 -14.30 17.68
CA LYS A 525 -24.55 -14.20 16.89
C LYS A 525 -23.37 -13.73 17.77
N ASN A 526 -22.17 -14.25 17.52
CA ASN A 526 -20.89 -13.80 18.13
C ASN A 526 -20.83 -13.85 19.67
N ALA A 527 -21.55 -14.76 20.32
CA ALA A 527 -21.59 -14.89 21.78
C ALA A 527 -20.20 -15.09 22.42
N ALA A 528 -19.28 -15.78 21.73
CA ALA A 528 -17.92 -16.00 22.22
C ALA A 528 -17.11 -14.71 22.40
N GLY A 529 -17.39 -13.64 21.66
CA GLY A 529 -16.73 -12.34 21.80
C GLY A 529 -16.85 -11.80 23.22
N SER A 530 -18.08 -11.68 23.73
CA SER A 530 -18.32 -11.22 25.12
C SER A 530 -17.74 -12.15 26.17
N LEU A 531 -17.63 -13.47 25.89
CA LEU A 531 -17.06 -14.46 26.80
C LEU A 531 -15.51 -14.44 26.80
N SER A 532 -14.88 -13.78 25.84
CA SER A 532 -13.41 -13.66 25.74
C SER A 532 -12.86 -12.40 26.44
N LYS A 533 -13.72 -11.48 26.91
CA LYS A 533 -13.30 -10.26 27.59
C LYS A 533 -12.43 -10.54 28.81
N SER A 534 -11.36 -9.79 28.99
CA SER A 534 -10.39 -9.95 30.09
C SER A 534 -9.92 -11.42 30.26
N ALA A 535 -9.65 -12.11 29.16
CA ALA A 535 -9.05 -13.44 29.20
C ALA A 535 -7.61 -13.34 29.72
N ALA A 536 -7.23 -14.26 30.61
CA ALA A 536 -5.87 -14.30 31.15
C ALA A 536 -4.82 -14.60 30.06
N ASN A 537 -3.59 -14.17 30.29
CA ASN A 537 -2.43 -14.39 29.41
C ASN A 537 -2.59 -13.77 28.01
N ASN A 538 -3.29 -12.65 27.90
CA ASN A 538 -3.39 -11.88 26.67
C ASN A 538 -2.41 -10.70 26.70
N VAL A 539 -1.19 -10.97 26.27
CA VAL A 539 -0.07 -9.99 26.26
C VAL A 539 -0.40 -8.68 25.54
N THR A 540 -1.33 -8.70 24.60
CA THR A 540 -1.68 -7.51 23.84
C THR A 540 -2.71 -6.65 24.56
N SER A 541 -3.71 -7.24 25.18
CA SER A 541 -4.65 -6.50 26.05
C SER A 541 -3.94 -5.95 27.28
N GLU A 542 -3.01 -6.71 27.87
CA GLU A 542 -2.16 -6.24 28.97
C GLU A 542 -1.35 -5.01 28.58
N MET A 543 -0.76 -5.00 27.37
CA MET A 543 -0.03 -3.83 26.85
C MET A 543 -0.88 -2.56 26.84
N GLY A 544 -2.15 -2.64 26.37
CA GLY A 544 -3.05 -1.50 26.35
C GLY A 544 -3.43 -1.01 27.74
N LEU A 545 -3.66 -1.92 28.68
CA LEU A 545 -4.02 -1.59 30.06
C LEU A 545 -2.83 -1.01 30.84
N GLU A 546 -1.63 -1.57 30.71
CA GLU A 546 -0.42 -1.06 31.36
C GLU A 546 -0.03 0.35 30.87
N LEU A 547 -0.42 0.76 29.65
CA LEU A 547 -0.21 2.14 29.20
C LEU A 547 -1.14 3.15 29.95
N LEU A 548 -2.25 2.71 30.54
CA LEU A 548 -3.04 3.54 31.45
C LEU A 548 -2.27 3.84 32.74
N ASP A 549 -1.50 2.88 33.25
CA ASP A 549 -0.66 3.09 34.43
C ASP A 549 0.44 4.13 34.14
N VAL A 550 1.06 4.08 32.94
CA VAL A 550 2.01 5.11 32.49
C VAL A 550 1.32 6.48 32.43
N ALA A 551 0.10 6.55 31.86
CA ALA A 551 -0.66 7.78 31.77
C ALA A 551 -1.00 8.35 33.16
N ASP A 552 -1.25 7.51 34.15
CA ASP A 552 -1.52 7.93 35.53
C ASP A 552 -0.28 8.53 36.21
N VAL A 553 0.93 8.06 35.88
CA VAL A 553 2.18 8.69 36.34
C VAL A 553 2.43 10.05 35.66
N VAL A 554 2.26 10.10 34.33
CA VAL A 554 2.43 11.35 33.54
C VAL A 554 1.48 12.45 34.00
N ARG A 555 0.24 12.11 34.30
CA ARG A 555 -0.82 13.02 34.77
C ARG A 555 -0.43 13.82 36.02
N GLN A 556 0.47 13.30 36.84
CA GLN A 556 0.93 13.93 38.06
C GLN A 556 1.94 15.06 37.81
N SER A 557 2.49 15.17 36.60
CA SER A 557 3.49 16.17 36.24
C SER A 557 3.02 17.06 35.08
N PRO A 558 2.50 18.26 35.35
CA PRO A 558 2.08 19.21 34.29
C PRO A 558 3.22 19.60 33.35
N ALA A 559 4.44 19.73 33.85
CA ALA A 559 5.61 20.09 33.07
C ALA A 559 5.93 18.99 32.01
N VAL A 560 5.81 17.72 32.41
CA VAL A 560 6.00 16.60 31.48
C VAL A 560 4.86 16.54 30.44
N MET A 561 3.59 16.79 30.84
CA MET A 561 2.48 16.80 29.88
C MET A 561 2.66 17.86 28.79
N GLU A 562 3.16 19.03 29.14
CA GLU A 562 3.47 20.10 28.18
C GLU A 562 4.62 19.68 27.25
N TYR A 563 5.71 19.15 27.81
CA TYR A 563 6.86 18.66 27.05
C TYR A 563 6.48 17.58 26.02
N LEU A 564 5.66 16.61 26.40
CA LEU A 564 5.27 15.52 25.53
C LEU A 564 4.63 16.00 24.22
N GLY A 565 3.97 17.16 24.20
CA GLY A 565 3.37 17.73 22.99
C GLY A 565 4.39 18.10 21.89
N HIS A 566 5.68 18.19 22.21
CA HIS A 566 6.74 18.57 21.27
C HIS A 566 8.04 17.73 21.45
N ALA A 567 7.94 16.61 22.12
CA ALA A 567 9.05 15.70 22.41
C ALA A 567 9.71 15.16 21.14
N LYS A 568 11.03 14.89 21.20
CA LYS A 568 11.81 14.31 20.11
C LYS A 568 12.43 12.99 20.57
N ASP A 569 12.49 11.99 19.67
CA ASP A 569 13.03 10.67 20.01
C ASP A 569 14.48 10.70 20.47
N GLN A 570 15.31 11.56 19.86
CA GLN A 570 16.76 11.60 20.11
C GLN A 570 17.12 12.06 21.54
N THR A 571 16.32 12.95 22.13
CA THR A 571 16.57 13.55 23.46
C THR A 571 15.50 13.18 24.47
N PHE A 572 14.58 12.28 24.11
CA PHE A 572 13.34 12.00 24.86
C PHE A 572 13.57 11.77 26.37
N PHE A 573 14.47 10.89 26.71
CA PHE A 573 14.74 10.55 28.11
C PHE A 573 15.63 11.60 28.82
N GLU A 574 16.59 12.19 28.09
CA GLU A 574 17.44 13.24 28.60
C GLU A 574 16.62 14.50 28.96
N ASP A 575 15.70 14.89 28.11
CA ASP A 575 14.81 16.02 28.34
C ASP A 575 13.88 15.78 29.53
N LEU A 576 13.37 14.55 29.70
CA LEU A 576 12.54 14.18 30.84
C LEU A 576 13.26 14.32 32.18
N GLU A 577 14.52 13.92 32.28
CA GLU A 577 15.32 14.01 33.52
C GLU A 577 15.45 15.45 34.04
N GLY A 578 15.36 16.44 33.15
CA GLY A 578 15.41 17.87 33.49
C GLY A 578 14.09 18.48 34.02
N LEU A 579 12.99 17.74 34.00
CA LEU A 579 11.64 18.23 34.33
C LEU A 579 11.18 17.79 35.73
N GLU A 580 10.34 18.62 36.37
CA GLU A 580 9.71 18.25 37.64
C GLU A 580 8.81 17.03 37.46
N GLY A 581 9.07 15.97 38.21
CA GLY A 581 8.39 14.67 38.10
C GLY A 581 8.86 13.81 36.91
N GLY A 582 9.79 14.30 36.08
CA GLY A 582 10.28 13.61 34.89
C GLY A 582 10.97 12.28 35.17
N ASP A 583 11.71 12.16 36.28
CA ASP A 583 12.35 10.90 36.70
C ASP A 583 11.34 9.77 36.91
N ALA A 584 10.20 10.06 37.53
CA ALA A 584 9.15 9.08 37.75
C ALA A 584 8.51 8.63 36.43
N VAL A 585 8.28 9.59 35.54
CA VAL A 585 7.75 9.33 34.21
C VAL A 585 8.74 8.54 33.36
N SER A 586 10.02 8.95 33.34
CA SER A 586 11.10 8.25 32.63
C SER A 586 11.16 6.78 33.04
N LYS A 587 11.19 6.49 34.33
CA LYS A 587 11.18 5.12 34.89
C LYS A 587 9.94 4.34 34.49
N SER A 588 8.76 4.95 34.52
CA SER A 588 7.51 4.31 34.13
C SER A 588 7.48 3.93 32.64
N ILE A 589 7.92 4.87 31.77
CA ILE A 589 8.01 4.62 30.33
C ILE A 589 9.08 3.56 30.02
N GLN A 590 10.25 3.62 30.68
CA GLN A 590 11.30 2.61 30.50
C GLN A 590 10.83 1.21 30.91
N ALA A 591 10.16 1.06 32.04
CA ALA A 591 9.59 -0.22 32.47
C ALA A 591 8.55 -0.77 31.46
N TYR A 592 7.73 0.12 30.89
CA TYR A 592 6.81 -0.27 29.82
C TYR A 592 7.56 -0.71 28.55
N LEU A 593 8.60 0.02 28.14
CA LEU A 593 9.40 -0.29 26.97
C LEU A 593 10.24 -1.56 27.13
N GLU A 594 10.72 -1.91 28.32
CA GLU A 594 11.38 -3.20 28.59
C GLU A 594 10.46 -4.38 28.20
N LYS A 595 9.17 -4.25 28.42
CA LYS A 595 8.17 -5.28 28.17
C LYS A 595 7.59 -5.24 26.76
N TYR A 596 7.39 -4.04 26.21
CA TYR A 596 6.66 -3.83 24.94
C TYR A 596 7.43 -3.00 23.91
N GLY A 597 8.63 -2.49 24.23
CA GLY A 597 9.37 -1.58 23.37
C GLY A 597 9.85 -2.17 22.04
N MET A 598 9.87 -3.52 21.92
CA MET A 598 10.16 -4.19 20.65
C MET A 598 8.97 -4.18 19.67
N ARG A 599 7.80 -3.72 20.11
CA ARG A 599 6.62 -3.61 19.25
C ARG A 599 6.70 -2.37 18.34
N CYS A 600 5.99 -2.42 17.23
CA CYS A 600 5.74 -1.29 16.32
C CYS A 600 4.65 -1.67 15.30
N PRO A 601 4.09 -0.72 14.55
CA PRO A 601 3.30 -1.03 13.36
C PRO A 601 4.11 -1.82 12.33
N GLY A 602 3.55 -2.92 11.82
CA GLY A 602 4.25 -3.79 10.88
C GLY A 602 5.39 -4.62 11.50
N GLU A 603 5.24 -5.05 12.74
CA GLU A 603 6.29 -5.64 13.59
C GLU A 603 6.97 -6.92 13.07
N ILE A 604 6.41 -7.59 12.04
CA ILE A 604 7.08 -8.72 11.37
C ILE A 604 8.23 -8.27 10.44
N ASP A 605 8.31 -6.98 10.11
CA ASP A 605 9.44 -6.40 9.41
C ASP A 605 10.51 -5.95 10.41
N ILE A 606 11.66 -6.62 10.40
CA ILE A 606 12.78 -6.31 11.30
C ILE A 606 13.33 -4.88 11.08
N THR A 607 13.10 -4.29 9.89
CA THR A 607 13.63 -2.97 9.53
C THR A 607 12.79 -1.80 10.08
N ARG A 608 11.57 -2.07 10.57
CA ARG A 608 10.70 -1.04 11.13
C ARG A 608 11.25 -0.51 12.45
N PRO A 609 11.20 0.81 12.68
CA PRO A 609 11.51 1.39 13.99
C PRO A 609 10.59 0.81 15.07
N ARG A 610 11.12 0.54 16.26
CA ARG A 610 10.40 -0.01 17.40
C ARG A 610 10.08 1.09 18.40
N PHE A 611 9.12 0.86 19.30
CA PHE A 611 8.82 1.85 20.36
C PHE A 611 10.04 2.21 21.21
N SER A 612 10.98 1.26 21.44
CA SER A 612 12.24 1.57 22.08
C SER A 612 13.17 2.47 21.27
N GLU A 613 13.00 2.52 19.93
CA GLU A 613 13.76 3.41 19.03
C GLU A 613 13.02 4.73 18.79
N GLN A 614 11.70 4.73 18.92
CA GLN A 614 10.83 5.89 18.74
C GLN A 614 9.78 5.97 19.87
N PRO A 615 10.17 6.33 21.10
CA PRO A 615 9.24 6.41 22.23
C PRO A 615 8.13 7.47 22.03
N THR A 616 8.38 8.49 21.21
CA THR A 616 7.35 9.50 20.87
C THR A 616 6.13 8.92 20.20
N ALA A 617 6.22 7.76 19.55
CA ALA A 617 5.07 7.05 18.96
C ALA A 617 4.00 6.64 20.00
N LEU A 618 4.36 6.55 21.29
CA LEU A 618 3.42 6.27 22.39
C LEU A 618 2.72 7.53 22.93
N VAL A 619 3.27 8.72 22.67
CA VAL A 619 2.80 9.98 23.25
C VAL A 619 1.33 10.27 22.95
N PRO A 620 0.83 10.15 21.70
CA PRO A 620 -0.59 10.39 21.41
C PRO A 620 -1.51 9.50 22.24
N SER A 621 -1.15 8.23 22.41
CA SER A 621 -1.92 7.27 23.20
C SER A 621 -1.88 7.61 24.70
N ILE A 622 -0.73 8.01 25.23
CA ILE A 622 -0.59 8.43 26.63
C ILE A 622 -1.46 9.68 26.90
N LEU A 623 -1.35 10.72 26.06
CA LEU A 623 -2.15 11.95 26.22
C LEU A 623 -3.64 11.68 26.04
N SER A 624 -4.03 10.82 25.10
CA SER A 624 -5.41 10.38 24.92
C SER A 624 -5.94 9.64 26.16
N ASN A 625 -5.13 8.79 26.76
CA ASN A 625 -5.48 8.06 27.99
C ASN A 625 -5.67 9.03 29.18
N ILE A 626 -4.82 10.05 29.31
CA ILE A 626 -4.96 11.08 30.34
C ILE A 626 -6.27 11.82 30.19
N LYS A 627 -6.65 12.17 28.96
CA LYS A 627 -7.86 12.94 28.65
C LYS A 627 -9.15 12.11 28.87
N ASN A 628 -9.15 10.83 28.52
CA ASN A 628 -10.36 10.03 28.38
C ASN A 628 -10.62 9.09 29.58
N PHE A 629 -9.67 8.95 30.51
CA PHE A 629 -9.82 8.02 31.64
C PHE A 629 -9.45 8.66 32.97
N GLU A 630 -10.17 8.22 34.01
CA GLU A 630 -9.85 8.53 35.39
C GLU A 630 -8.65 7.69 35.89
N PRO A 631 -7.90 8.16 36.90
CA PRO A 631 -6.85 7.39 37.53
C PRO A 631 -7.33 6.01 38.01
N GLY A 632 -6.51 4.99 37.83
CA GLY A 632 -6.85 3.60 38.20
C GLY A 632 -7.75 2.89 37.19
N ALA A 633 -7.95 3.45 36.00
CA ALA A 633 -8.80 2.86 34.95
C ALA A 633 -8.36 1.45 34.52
N HIS A 634 -7.08 1.10 34.65
CA HIS A 634 -6.57 -0.24 34.38
C HIS A 634 -7.35 -1.30 35.18
N ASN A 635 -7.37 -1.19 36.51
CA ASN A 635 -8.03 -2.16 37.39
C ASN A 635 -9.55 -2.17 37.16
N THR A 636 -10.16 -0.99 37.08
CA THR A 636 -11.59 -0.84 36.84
C THR A 636 -12.04 -1.53 35.55
N ARG A 637 -11.33 -1.37 34.46
CA ARG A 637 -11.66 -2.03 33.18
C ARG A 637 -11.45 -3.53 33.21
N ALA A 638 -10.35 -4.00 33.81
CA ALA A 638 -10.09 -5.43 33.97
C ALA A 638 -11.22 -6.12 34.77
N GLU A 639 -11.64 -5.52 35.88
CA GLU A 639 -12.74 -6.04 36.73
C GLU A 639 -14.10 -6.00 36.00
N GLN A 640 -14.41 -4.88 35.33
CA GLN A 640 -15.63 -4.76 34.52
C GLN A 640 -15.73 -5.83 33.45
N GLY A 641 -14.66 -6.06 32.69
CA GLY A 641 -14.61 -7.10 31.66
C GLY A 641 -14.83 -8.50 32.22
N GLN A 642 -14.27 -8.82 33.40
CA GLN A 642 -14.50 -10.08 34.08
C GLN A 642 -15.96 -10.24 34.55
N LEU A 643 -16.54 -9.16 35.09
CA LEU A 643 -17.93 -9.16 35.55
C LEU A 643 -18.92 -9.33 34.40
N GLU A 644 -18.69 -8.62 33.29
CA GLU A 644 -19.50 -8.75 32.06
C GLU A 644 -19.45 -10.18 31.53
N THR A 645 -18.26 -10.79 31.49
CA THR A 645 -18.11 -12.19 31.07
C THR A 645 -18.91 -13.14 31.96
N LYS A 646 -18.83 -13.00 33.28
CA LYS A 646 -19.58 -13.83 34.20
C LYS A 646 -21.11 -13.65 34.03
N ARG A 647 -21.56 -12.42 33.87
CA ARG A 647 -22.98 -12.11 33.59
C ARG A 647 -23.45 -12.74 32.28
N LYS A 648 -22.64 -12.64 31.23
CA LYS A 648 -22.95 -13.22 29.92
C LYS A 648 -22.99 -14.73 29.96
N GLU A 649 -22.05 -15.37 30.65
CA GLU A 649 -22.06 -16.82 30.86
C GLU A 649 -23.34 -17.27 31.56
N GLN A 650 -23.71 -16.60 32.67
CA GLN A 650 -24.91 -16.97 33.43
C GLN A 650 -26.19 -16.75 32.60
N ASP A 651 -26.31 -15.67 31.87
CA ASP A 651 -27.45 -15.43 30.97
C ASP A 651 -27.60 -16.56 29.94
N LEU A 652 -26.51 -16.89 29.23
CA LEU A 652 -26.54 -17.95 28.21
C LEU A 652 -26.92 -19.31 28.83
N LEU A 653 -26.37 -19.67 29.98
CA LEU A 653 -26.66 -20.92 30.62
C LEU A 653 -28.13 -21.00 31.08
N ASN A 654 -28.67 -19.92 31.68
CA ASN A 654 -30.07 -19.84 32.11
C ASN A 654 -31.04 -20.00 30.93
N ARG A 655 -30.78 -19.29 29.82
CA ARG A 655 -31.61 -19.38 28.61
C ARG A 655 -31.51 -20.77 27.96
N LEU A 656 -30.35 -21.40 27.96
CA LEU A 656 -30.16 -22.74 27.43
C LEU A 656 -30.91 -23.77 28.24
N GLU A 657 -30.93 -23.69 29.57
CA GLU A 657 -31.60 -24.62 30.45
C GLU A 657 -33.14 -24.67 30.25
N GLN A 658 -33.71 -23.58 29.74
CA GLN A 658 -35.15 -23.51 29.39
C GLN A 658 -35.50 -24.22 28.08
N LEU A 659 -34.51 -24.63 27.26
CA LEU A 659 -34.73 -25.32 26.00
C LEU A 659 -34.93 -26.86 26.21
N PRO A 660 -35.57 -27.54 25.25
CA PRO A 660 -35.60 -29.00 25.23
C PRO A 660 -34.16 -29.58 25.23
N GLY A 661 -33.85 -30.46 26.21
CA GLY A 661 -32.49 -30.99 26.44
C GLY A 661 -31.50 -29.93 26.95
N GLY A 662 -32.02 -28.85 27.59
CA GLY A 662 -31.27 -27.66 27.96
C GLY A 662 -30.14 -27.91 28.94
N LYS A 663 -30.31 -28.76 29.98
CA LYS A 663 -29.25 -29.10 30.95
C LYS A 663 -27.99 -29.66 30.27
N GLN A 664 -28.16 -30.53 29.27
CA GLN A 664 -27.01 -31.09 28.53
C GLN A 664 -26.34 -30.04 27.62
N LYS A 665 -27.13 -29.15 26.98
CA LYS A 665 -26.62 -28.05 26.20
C LYS A 665 -25.82 -27.07 27.08
N ALA A 666 -26.39 -26.65 28.20
CA ALA A 666 -25.74 -25.78 29.17
C ALA A 666 -24.42 -26.39 29.71
N LYS A 667 -24.40 -27.68 30.04
CA LYS A 667 -23.18 -28.39 30.46
C LYS A 667 -22.09 -28.29 29.37
N LYS A 668 -22.42 -28.62 28.11
CA LYS A 668 -21.46 -28.54 26.98
C LYS A 668 -20.96 -27.11 26.73
N VAL A 669 -21.84 -26.10 26.86
CA VAL A 669 -21.45 -24.70 26.70
C VAL A 669 -20.50 -24.28 27.81
N ARG A 670 -20.78 -24.64 29.09
CA ARG A 670 -19.88 -24.36 30.23
C ARG A 670 -18.49 -24.96 30.03
N GLU A 671 -18.43 -26.23 29.58
CA GLU A 671 -17.15 -26.87 29.23
C GLU A 671 -16.39 -26.11 28.14
N LYS A 672 -17.10 -25.67 27.09
CA LYS A 672 -16.47 -24.89 26.00
C LYS A 672 -16.08 -23.48 26.41
N ILE A 673 -16.83 -22.82 27.30
CA ILE A 673 -16.44 -21.52 27.88
C ILE A 673 -15.16 -21.68 28.72
N SER A 674 -15.04 -22.74 29.52
CA SER A 674 -13.81 -23.00 30.29
C SER A 674 -12.60 -23.16 29.37
N VAL A 675 -12.71 -23.96 28.30
CA VAL A 675 -11.63 -24.10 27.28
C VAL A 675 -11.31 -22.76 26.63
N LEU A 676 -12.34 -21.98 26.23
CA LEU A 676 -12.16 -20.67 25.66
C LEU A 676 -11.34 -19.74 26.58
N ARG A 677 -11.76 -19.66 27.86
CA ARG A 677 -11.13 -18.79 28.87
C ARG A 677 -9.68 -19.16 29.18
N ASN A 678 -9.36 -20.47 29.19
CA ASN A 678 -8.01 -20.94 29.48
C ASN A 678 -7.02 -20.71 28.35
N PHE A 679 -7.49 -20.64 27.08
CA PHE A 679 -6.56 -20.69 25.94
C PHE A 679 -6.65 -19.51 24.97
N ILE A 680 -7.76 -18.76 24.92
CA ILE A 680 -7.94 -17.72 23.88
C ILE A 680 -6.94 -16.57 24.01
N GLY A 681 -6.57 -16.17 25.23
CA GLY A 681 -5.60 -15.10 25.48
C GLY A 681 -4.20 -15.42 24.95
N TYR A 682 -3.81 -16.69 24.97
CA TYR A 682 -2.49 -17.12 24.48
C TYR A 682 -2.31 -16.96 22.96
N ARG A 683 -3.36 -16.72 22.21
CA ARG A 683 -3.34 -16.63 20.74
C ARG A 683 -2.30 -15.62 20.18
N GLU A 684 -2.10 -14.51 20.86
CA GLU A 684 -1.16 -13.46 20.44
C GLU A 684 0.30 -13.72 20.86
N TYR A 685 0.51 -14.61 21.83
CA TYR A 685 1.83 -14.84 22.43
C TYR A 685 2.88 -15.40 21.46
N PRO A 686 2.56 -16.34 20.53
CA PRO A 686 3.55 -16.83 19.55
C PRO A 686 4.14 -15.72 18.69
N LYS A 687 3.31 -14.74 18.26
CA LYS A 687 3.78 -13.56 17.51
C LYS A 687 4.61 -12.63 18.40
N TYR A 688 4.21 -12.41 19.64
CA TYR A 688 4.96 -11.64 20.62
C TYR A 688 6.36 -12.24 20.85
N LEU A 689 6.46 -13.55 21.00
CA LEU A 689 7.74 -14.25 21.11
C LEU A 689 8.62 -14.02 19.87
N MET A 690 8.06 -14.18 18.67
CA MET A 690 8.79 -13.94 17.41
C MET A 690 9.36 -12.53 17.34
N VAL A 691 8.58 -11.51 17.71
CA VAL A 691 9.00 -10.11 17.66
C VAL A 691 10.11 -9.82 18.68
N ARG A 692 10.12 -10.47 19.84
CA ARG A 692 11.23 -10.39 20.82
C ARG A 692 12.53 -10.96 20.25
N TYR A 693 12.47 -12.11 19.56
CA TYR A 693 13.65 -12.64 18.85
C TYR A 693 14.13 -11.65 17.78
N TYR A 694 13.22 -11.08 17.01
CA TYR A 694 13.56 -10.09 15.97
C TYR A 694 14.25 -8.85 16.56
N TRP A 695 13.75 -8.36 17.70
CA TRP A 695 14.35 -7.21 18.37
C TRP A 695 15.79 -7.46 18.80
N ILE A 696 16.05 -8.57 19.47
CA ILE A 696 17.38 -8.93 19.95
C ILE A 696 18.36 -9.09 18.76
N ILE A 697 17.90 -9.75 17.69
CA ILE A 697 18.70 -9.93 16.48
C ILE A 697 18.93 -8.58 15.78
N LYS A 698 17.90 -7.72 15.69
CA LYS A 698 18.03 -6.37 15.12
C LYS A 698 19.14 -5.58 15.82
N GLN A 699 19.15 -5.56 17.15
CA GLN A 699 20.18 -4.86 17.92
C GLN A 699 21.59 -5.40 17.62
N ALA A 700 21.72 -6.71 17.46
CA ALA A 700 23.00 -7.32 17.09
C ALA A 700 23.43 -6.93 15.66
N LEU A 701 22.52 -6.90 14.70
CA LEU A 701 22.80 -6.46 13.31
C LEU A 701 23.14 -4.98 13.24
N LEU A 702 22.52 -4.13 14.04
CA LEU A 702 22.82 -2.70 14.10
C LEU A 702 24.23 -2.43 14.67
N ARG A 703 24.71 -3.26 15.63
CA ARG A 703 26.11 -3.18 16.07
C ARG A 703 27.13 -3.49 14.97
N GLU A 704 26.80 -4.42 14.06
CA GLU A 704 27.60 -4.65 12.86
C GLU A 704 27.51 -3.49 11.86
N ALA A 705 26.32 -2.88 11.71
CA ALA A 705 26.16 -1.69 10.90
C ALA A 705 27.03 -0.52 11.40
N ASP A 706 27.12 -0.29 12.72
CA ASP A 706 28.03 0.71 13.31
C ASP A 706 29.47 0.50 12.88
N LYS A 707 29.94 -0.75 12.90
CA LYS A 707 31.31 -1.10 12.45
C LYS A 707 31.51 -0.82 10.95
N LEU A 708 30.48 -1.10 10.12
CA LEU A 708 30.52 -0.82 8.68
C LEU A 708 30.54 0.70 8.39
N VAL A 709 29.80 1.51 9.16
CA VAL A 709 29.84 2.97 9.08
C VAL A 709 31.23 3.48 9.49
N GLN A 710 31.78 3.02 10.63
CA GLN A 710 33.11 3.42 11.11
C GLN A 710 34.24 3.11 10.11
N LYS A 711 34.07 2.03 9.33
CA LYS A 711 35.03 1.64 8.28
C LYS A 711 34.74 2.33 6.92
N GLY A 712 33.71 3.16 6.81
CA GLY A 712 33.30 3.84 5.57
C GLY A 712 32.74 2.90 4.49
N VAL A 713 32.29 1.70 4.85
CA VAL A 713 31.69 0.72 3.92
C VAL A 713 30.27 1.12 3.55
N ILE A 714 29.51 1.65 4.52
CA ILE A 714 28.19 2.24 4.34
C ILE A 714 28.20 3.66 4.94
N ARG A 715 27.23 4.49 4.57
CA ARG A 715 27.14 5.90 4.99
C ARG A 715 26.38 6.08 6.30
N GLU A 716 25.32 5.33 6.47
CA GLU A 716 24.44 5.36 7.65
C GLU A 716 24.02 3.94 8.05
N LYS A 717 23.62 3.73 9.30
CA LYS A 717 23.25 2.40 9.80
C LYS A 717 22.12 1.79 9.03
N GLU A 718 21.15 2.59 8.63
CA GLU A 718 19.94 2.21 7.93
C GLU A 718 20.19 1.67 6.52
N ASP A 719 21.39 1.93 5.96
CA ASP A 719 21.79 1.38 4.66
C ASP A 719 21.74 -0.15 4.63
N ILE A 720 22.00 -0.82 5.78
CA ILE A 720 21.90 -2.28 5.87
C ILE A 720 20.49 -2.80 5.54
N TYR A 721 19.46 -1.99 5.74
CA TYR A 721 18.08 -2.40 5.48
C TYR A 721 17.79 -2.61 3.98
N TYR A 722 18.60 -2.03 3.11
CA TYR A 722 18.51 -2.15 1.65
C TYR A 722 19.37 -3.29 1.08
N LEU A 723 20.06 -4.03 1.95
CA LEU A 723 20.73 -5.29 1.61
C LEU A 723 19.84 -6.48 2.01
N SER A 724 19.91 -7.58 1.28
CA SER A 724 19.37 -8.85 1.77
C SER A 724 20.25 -9.37 2.93
N PHE A 725 19.73 -10.32 3.70
CA PHE A 725 20.48 -10.90 4.82
C PHE A 725 21.86 -11.47 4.38
N GLU A 726 21.90 -12.18 3.24
CA GLU A 726 23.14 -12.76 2.71
C GLU A 726 24.11 -11.67 2.19
N GLU A 727 23.60 -10.61 1.56
CA GLU A 727 24.43 -9.49 1.10
C GLU A 727 24.99 -8.71 2.30
N LEU A 728 24.21 -8.54 3.36
CA LEU A 728 24.71 -7.93 4.61
C LEU A 728 25.82 -8.79 5.23
N ARG A 729 25.62 -10.11 5.28
CA ARG A 729 26.64 -11.07 5.75
C ARG A 729 27.92 -10.94 4.95
N GLU A 730 27.80 -10.88 3.61
CA GLU A 730 28.96 -10.73 2.72
C GLU A 730 29.64 -9.36 2.90
N ALA A 731 28.87 -8.28 3.07
CA ALA A 731 29.40 -6.94 3.34
C ALA A 731 30.22 -6.90 4.63
N VAL A 732 29.75 -7.58 5.70
CA VAL A 732 30.48 -7.69 6.97
C VAL A 732 31.75 -8.53 6.80
N ARG A 733 31.69 -9.64 6.05
CA ARG A 733 32.82 -10.51 5.80
C ARG A 733 33.90 -9.83 4.96
N ALA A 734 33.50 -9.19 3.86
CA ALA A 734 34.41 -8.61 2.88
C ALA A 734 34.81 -7.17 3.20
N ASN A 735 34.17 -6.51 4.15
CA ASN A 735 34.28 -5.06 4.46
C ASN A 735 34.11 -4.19 3.20
N ARG A 736 33.22 -4.54 2.32
CA ARG A 736 32.87 -3.79 1.10
C ARG A 736 31.42 -4.05 0.68
N VAL A 737 30.83 -3.07 0.02
CA VAL A 737 29.50 -3.18 -0.59
C VAL A 737 29.49 -2.36 -1.89
N ASP A 738 28.74 -2.80 -2.88
CA ASP A 738 28.40 -1.94 -4.01
C ASP A 738 27.28 -1.00 -3.59
N TYR A 739 27.63 0.27 -3.33
CA TYR A 739 26.67 1.27 -2.89
C TYR A 739 25.61 1.59 -3.94
N GLY A 740 25.87 1.29 -5.23
CA GLY A 740 24.89 1.41 -6.31
C GLY A 740 23.65 0.56 -6.06
N ILE A 741 23.82 -0.66 -5.54
CA ILE A 741 22.71 -1.55 -5.15
C ILE A 741 21.83 -0.92 -4.08
N ILE A 742 22.42 -0.27 -3.07
CA ILE A 742 21.67 0.40 -2.00
C ILE A 742 20.87 1.56 -2.59
N THR A 743 21.47 2.37 -3.46
CA THR A 743 20.81 3.51 -4.10
C THR A 743 19.64 3.07 -4.97
N GLU A 744 19.82 2.04 -5.79
CA GLU A 744 18.78 1.46 -6.64
C GLU A 744 17.60 0.95 -5.79
N ARG A 745 17.87 0.20 -4.72
CA ARG A 745 16.83 -0.37 -3.86
C ARG A 745 16.11 0.66 -2.97
N LYS A 746 16.76 1.77 -2.62
CA LYS A 746 16.08 2.92 -2.01
C LYS A 746 15.00 3.45 -2.96
N ALA A 747 15.35 3.67 -4.23
CA ALA A 747 14.41 4.12 -5.25
C ALA A 747 13.30 3.09 -5.53
N GLU A 748 13.62 1.80 -5.61
CA GLU A 748 12.63 0.72 -5.75
C GLU A 748 11.65 0.67 -4.57
N TYR A 749 12.16 0.79 -3.34
CA TYR A 749 11.33 0.80 -2.14
C TYR A 749 10.34 1.97 -2.14
N GLU A 750 10.80 3.17 -2.51
CA GLU A 750 9.94 4.36 -2.65
C GLU A 750 8.86 4.17 -3.73
N ALA A 751 9.22 3.55 -4.85
CA ALA A 751 8.26 3.19 -5.89
C ALA A 751 7.22 2.17 -5.39
N TYR A 752 7.66 1.12 -4.71
CA TYR A 752 6.77 0.09 -4.16
C TYR A 752 5.87 0.62 -3.03
N ALA A 753 6.34 1.59 -2.24
CA ALA A 753 5.53 2.21 -1.19
C ALA A 753 4.28 2.92 -1.73
N LYS A 754 4.33 3.43 -2.97
CA LYS A 754 3.21 4.10 -3.64
C LYS A 754 2.18 3.14 -4.25
N LEU A 755 2.53 1.85 -4.44
CA LEU A 755 1.66 0.86 -5.05
C LEU A 755 0.69 0.25 -4.05
N THR A 756 -0.57 0.09 -4.46
CA THR A 756 -1.57 -0.66 -3.69
C THR A 756 -1.43 -2.16 -4.00
N PRO A 757 -1.07 -2.99 -3.01
CA PRO A 757 -0.91 -4.41 -3.23
C PRO A 757 -2.26 -5.13 -3.43
N PRO A 758 -2.42 -5.98 -4.46
CA PRO A 758 -3.62 -6.79 -4.62
C PRO A 758 -3.66 -7.93 -3.58
N ARG A 759 -4.86 -8.25 -3.08
CA ARG A 759 -5.07 -9.41 -2.17
C ARG A 759 -4.80 -10.73 -2.86
N VAL A 760 -5.28 -10.87 -4.10
CA VAL A 760 -5.04 -12.02 -4.97
C VAL A 760 -4.75 -11.51 -6.37
N MET A 761 -3.69 -12.00 -6.98
CA MET A 761 -3.36 -11.68 -8.36
C MET A 761 -2.92 -12.93 -9.13
N THR A 762 -3.03 -12.88 -10.46
CA THR A 762 -2.54 -13.93 -11.36
C THR A 762 -1.15 -13.58 -11.90
N SER A 763 -0.47 -14.58 -12.49
CA SER A 763 0.79 -14.35 -13.23
C SER A 763 0.62 -13.48 -14.48
N GLU A 764 -0.59 -13.25 -14.94
CA GLU A 764 -0.90 -12.27 -15.99
C GLU A 764 -0.97 -10.83 -15.47
N GLY A 765 -0.76 -10.63 -14.16
CA GLY A 765 -0.86 -9.34 -13.48
C GLY A 765 -2.28 -8.97 -13.06
N GLU A 766 -3.29 -9.78 -13.37
CA GLU A 766 -4.67 -9.51 -13.02
C GLU A 766 -4.87 -9.50 -11.51
N ALA A 767 -5.24 -8.34 -10.97
CA ALA A 767 -5.73 -8.18 -9.62
C ALA A 767 -7.20 -8.61 -9.58
N LEU A 768 -7.50 -9.64 -8.79
CA LEU A 768 -8.86 -10.13 -8.66
C LEU A 768 -9.66 -9.22 -7.72
N SER A 769 -10.87 -8.83 -8.14
CA SER A 769 -11.84 -8.14 -7.29
C SER A 769 -12.75 -9.14 -6.60
N GLY A 770 -13.11 -8.85 -5.35
CA GLY A 770 -14.12 -9.58 -4.58
C GLY A 770 -15.26 -8.64 -4.24
N GLU A 771 -16.49 -9.13 -4.30
CA GLU A 771 -17.65 -8.38 -3.85
C GLU A 771 -18.21 -9.01 -2.58
N TYR A 772 -18.64 -8.18 -1.65
CA TYR A 772 -19.43 -8.62 -0.51
C TYR A 772 -20.87 -8.88 -0.93
N ASP A 773 -21.54 -9.80 -0.25
CA ASP A 773 -22.99 -9.97 -0.38
C ASP A 773 -23.69 -8.77 0.28
N THR A 774 -24.21 -7.86 -0.54
CA THR A 774 -24.84 -6.62 -0.09
C THR A 774 -26.35 -6.74 0.09
N GLY A 775 -26.92 -7.95 0.03
CA GLY A 775 -28.37 -8.17 -0.01
C GLY A 775 -29.17 -7.55 1.15
N ASN A 776 -28.56 -7.28 2.30
CA ASN A 776 -29.23 -6.80 3.53
C ASN A 776 -28.69 -5.49 4.08
N ILE A 777 -27.85 -4.75 3.34
CA ILE A 777 -27.29 -3.49 3.83
C ILE A 777 -27.99 -2.27 3.21
N PRO A 778 -28.03 -1.12 3.89
CA PRO A 778 -28.59 0.11 3.36
C PRO A 778 -27.95 0.52 2.04
N LYS A 779 -28.74 1.09 1.13
CA LYS A 779 -28.24 1.58 -0.16
C LYS A 779 -27.21 2.70 0.05
N GLY A 780 -26.00 2.51 -0.49
CA GLY A 780 -24.90 3.46 -0.35
C GLY A 780 -24.00 3.22 0.87
N ALA A 781 -24.33 2.26 1.73
CA ALA A 781 -23.46 1.86 2.82
C ALA A 781 -22.26 1.05 2.31
N LEU A 782 -21.11 1.20 3.01
CA LEU A 782 -19.87 0.47 2.73
C LEU A 782 -19.92 -0.89 3.40
N ALA A 783 -19.81 -1.96 2.62
CA ALA A 783 -19.82 -3.32 3.14
C ALA A 783 -18.45 -3.74 3.68
N GLY A 784 -18.44 -4.64 4.69
CA GLY A 784 -17.23 -5.20 5.26
C GLY A 784 -17.44 -6.59 5.86
N ILE A 785 -16.61 -6.94 6.85
CA ILE A 785 -16.65 -8.19 7.61
C ILE A 785 -17.07 -7.85 9.04
N PRO A 786 -18.04 -8.58 9.63
CA PRO A 786 -18.49 -8.36 11.01
C PRO A 786 -17.39 -8.77 11.99
N ALA A 787 -16.63 -7.81 12.49
CA ALA A 787 -15.50 -8.07 13.38
C ALA A 787 -15.92 -8.16 14.84
N SER A 788 -16.75 -7.24 15.32
CA SER A 788 -17.31 -7.21 16.66
C SER A 788 -18.72 -6.63 16.61
N SER A 789 -19.67 -7.29 17.32
CA SER A 789 -21.10 -6.96 17.25
C SER A 789 -21.44 -5.66 17.95
N GLY A 790 -22.52 -5.04 17.50
CA GLY A 790 -23.07 -3.79 18.03
C GLY A 790 -23.25 -2.75 16.93
N THR A 791 -23.95 -1.67 17.27
CA THR A 791 -24.14 -0.52 16.40
C THR A 791 -23.82 0.75 17.18
N VAL A 792 -23.04 1.63 16.57
CA VAL A 792 -22.67 2.90 17.20
C VAL A 792 -22.57 4.00 16.13
N GLU A 793 -22.90 5.21 16.55
CA GLU A 793 -22.66 6.42 15.75
C GLU A 793 -21.61 7.29 16.43
N GLY A 794 -20.80 7.96 15.63
CA GLY A 794 -19.75 8.83 16.12
C GLY A 794 -19.07 9.59 14.99
N ARG A 795 -18.10 10.38 15.38
CA ARG A 795 -17.23 11.12 14.49
C ARG A 795 -16.13 10.18 13.98
N ALA A 796 -15.96 10.10 12.66
CA ALA A 796 -14.84 9.38 12.06
C ALA A 796 -13.52 10.13 12.28
N ARG A 797 -12.51 9.42 12.72
CA ARG A 797 -11.12 9.87 12.75
C ARG A 797 -10.32 8.99 11.81
N VAL A 798 -9.91 9.57 10.68
CA VAL A 798 -9.13 8.88 9.67
C VAL A 798 -7.65 8.97 10.03
N VAL A 799 -7.11 7.89 10.55
CA VAL A 799 -5.74 7.82 11.06
C VAL A 799 -4.96 6.76 10.28
N LEU A 800 -3.91 7.18 9.57
CA LEU A 800 -3.08 6.28 8.76
C LEU A 800 -1.83 5.80 9.50
N LYS A 801 -1.35 6.57 10.47
CA LYS A 801 -0.20 6.24 11.30
C LYS A 801 -0.54 6.38 12.78
N ILE A 802 -0.01 5.51 13.61
CA ILE A 802 -0.30 5.51 15.05
C ILE A 802 0.16 6.80 15.74
N GLU A 803 1.21 7.40 15.24
CA GLU A 803 1.76 8.67 15.73
C GLU A 803 0.76 9.83 15.59
N ASP A 804 -0.20 9.72 14.67
CA ASP A 804 -1.23 10.71 14.40
C ASP A 804 -2.56 10.41 15.14
N ALA A 805 -2.60 9.38 15.99
CA ALA A 805 -3.81 8.87 16.63
C ALA A 805 -4.27 9.71 17.83
N HIS A 806 -4.57 10.99 17.61
CA HIS A 806 -5.16 11.88 18.60
C HIS A 806 -6.68 11.65 18.71
N MET A 807 -7.09 10.71 19.57
CA MET A 807 -8.49 10.31 19.71
C MET A 807 -9.20 11.10 20.81
N GLU A 808 -10.46 11.46 20.55
CA GLU A 808 -11.38 12.03 21.55
C GLU A 808 -12.45 11.01 21.93
N ASP A 809 -13.06 11.20 23.12
CA ASP A 809 -14.15 10.32 23.53
C ASP A 809 -15.32 10.38 22.52
N GLY A 810 -15.75 9.22 22.10
CA GLY A 810 -16.80 9.12 21.07
C GLY A 810 -16.31 8.96 19.65
N ASP A 811 -15.01 9.05 19.40
CA ASP A 811 -14.45 8.88 18.08
C ASP A 811 -14.52 7.42 17.57
N ILE A 812 -14.69 7.30 16.26
CA ILE A 812 -14.63 6.05 15.53
C ILE A 812 -13.34 6.05 14.73
N LEU A 813 -12.44 5.12 15.03
CA LEU A 813 -11.18 4.96 14.28
C LEU A 813 -11.46 4.40 12.89
N VAL A 814 -11.02 5.13 11.86
CA VAL A 814 -11.01 4.69 10.46
C VAL A 814 -9.56 4.61 10.01
N THR A 815 -9.10 3.41 9.66
CA THR A 815 -7.68 3.21 9.31
C THR A 815 -7.51 2.15 8.22
N THR A 816 -6.32 2.10 7.64
CA THR A 816 -6.00 1.08 6.62
C THR A 816 -5.94 -0.32 7.26
N PHE A 817 -5.25 -0.46 8.38
CA PHE A 817 -5.12 -1.72 9.13
C PHE A 817 -4.79 -1.44 10.59
N THR A 818 -4.93 -2.46 11.42
CA THR A 818 -4.47 -2.41 12.81
C THR A 818 -3.69 -3.68 13.14
N ASP A 819 -2.62 -3.52 13.89
CA ASP A 819 -1.79 -4.60 14.41
C ASP A 819 -1.64 -4.47 15.94
N PRO A 820 -0.89 -5.33 16.62
CA PRO A 820 -0.77 -5.28 18.06
C PRO A 820 -0.28 -3.95 18.64
N SER A 821 0.48 -3.16 17.90
CA SER A 821 0.95 -1.84 18.35
C SER A 821 -0.18 -0.81 18.52
N TRP A 822 -1.30 -0.98 17.81
CA TRP A 822 -2.47 -0.11 17.89
C TRP A 822 -3.33 -0.36 19.14
N THR A 823 -3.04 -1.38 19.92
CA THR A 823 -3.86 -1.72 21.10
C THR A 823 -4.06 -0.56 22.06
N PRO A 824 -3.07 0.29 22.32
CA PRO A 824 -3.26 1.46 23.17
C PRO A 824 -4.37 2.41 22.68
N VAL A 825 -4.56 2.54 21.37
CA VAL A 825 -5.59 3.39 20.75
C VAL A 825 -6.99 2.82 20.97
N PHE A 826 -7.12 1.48 20.98
CA PHE A 826 -8.42 0.82 21.16
C PHE A 826 -9.10 1.13 22.49
N VAL A 827 -8.34 1.52 23.48
CA VAL A 827 -8.87 1.89 24.79
C VAL A 827 -9.72 3.14 24.72
N SER A 828 -9.39 4.09 23.83
CA SER A 828 -10.01 5.42 23.73
C SER A 828 -11.05 5.56 22.62
N ILE A 829 -11.29 4.56 21.78
CA ILE A 829 -12.24 4.63 20.68
C ILE A 829 -13.59 4.00 21.01
N LYS A 830 -14.65 4.42 20.32
CA LYS A 830 -15.99 3.81 20.39
C LYS A 830 -16.19 2.66 19.41
N SER A 831 -15.48 2.69 18.28
CA SER A 831 -15.64 1.70 17.21
C SER A 831 -14.43 1.70 16.28
N LEU A 832 -14.30 0.61 15.51
CA LEU A 832 -13.25 0.43 14.52
C LEU A 832 -13.84 0.19 13.13
N VAL A 833 -13.28 0.90 12.14
CA VAL A 833 -13.43 0.62 10.71
C VAL A 833 -12.03 0.45 10.12
N ALA A 834 -11.74 -0.69 9.49
CA ALA A 834 -10.45 -0.94 8.85
C ALA A 834 -10.60 -1.46 7.42
N GLU A 835 -9.74 -0.97 6.52
CA GLU A 835 -9.75 -1.44 5.11
C GLU A 835 -9.27 -2.88 4.98
N VAL A 836 -8.27 -3.23 5.78
CA VAL A 836 -7.69 -4.57 5.79
C VAL A 836 -8.04 -5.24 7.11
N GLY A 837 -8.55 -6.45 7.03
CA GLY A 837 -8.93 -7.21 8.22
C GLY A 837 -9.75 -8.43 7.86
N GLY A 838 -9.86 -9.33 8.82
CA GLY A 838 -10.70 -10.52 8.79
C GLY A 838 -11.15 -10.87 10.21
N MET A 839 -12.02 -11.85 10.36
CA MET A 839 -12.60 -12.22 11.67
C MET A 839 -11.57 -12.64 12.72
N MET A 840 -10.41 -13.11 12.27
CA MET A 840 -9.34 -13.62 13.13
C MET A 840 -8.15 -12.67 13.26
N THR A 841 -8.24 -11.48 12.69
CA THR A 841 -7.16 -10.50 12.73
C THR A 841 -7.09 -9.81 14.09
N HIS A 842 -5.95 -9.20 14.39
CA HIS A 842 -5.68 -8.57 15.68
C HIS A 842 -6.77 -7.54 16.05
N GLY A 843 -7.02 -6.56 15.17
CA GLY A 843 -8.04 -5.53 15.41
C GLY A 843 -9.42 -6.09 15.70
N SER A 844 -9.81 -7.17 15.00
CA SER A 844 -11.09 -7.83 15.24
C SER A 844 -11.18 -8.50 16.61
N VAL A 845 -10.05 -9.06 17.06
CA VAL A 845 -9.99 -9.73 18.38
C VAL A 845 -10.00 -8.70 19.49
N ILE A 846 -9.20 -7.69 19.41
CA ILE A 846 -9.13 -6.62 20.42
C ILE A 846 -10.46 -5.84 20.47
N ALA A 847 -11.07 -5.54 19.33
CA ALA A 847 -12.39 -4.92 19.31
C ALA A 847 -13.44 -5.75 20.07
N ARG A 848 -13.41 -7.10 19.93
CA ARG A 848 -14.29 -7.98 20.71
C ARG A 848 -13.97 -7.97 22.20
N GLU A 849 -12.69 -7.98 22.57
CA GLU A 849 -12.25 -7.95 23.96
C GLU A 849 -12.67 -6.67 24.67
N TYR A 850 -12.55 -5.53 24.00
CA TYR A 850 -13.02 -4.25 24.52
C TYR A 850 -14.53 -4.02 24.31
N GLY A 851 -15.20 -4.89 23.55
CA GLY A 851 -16.64 -4.78 23.26
C GLY A 851 -16.97 -3.63 22.30
N LEU A 852 -16.03 -3.23 21.49
CA LEU A 852 -16.20 -2.19 20.50
C LEU A 852 -16.89 -2.74 19.25
N PRO A 853 -18.00 -2.16 18.75
CA PRO A 853 -18.52 -2.51 17.44
C PRO A 853 -17.43 -2.32 16.39
N ALA A 854 -17.27 -3.26 15.45
CA ALA A 854 -16.21 -3.15 14.47
C ALA A 854 -16.58 -3.81 13.14
N VAL A 855 -16.23 -3.12 12.06
CA VAL A 855 -16.33 -3.60 10.68
C VAL A 855 -14.94 -3.51 10.05
N VAL A 856 -14.40 -4.62 9.57
CA VAL A 856 -13.08 -4.65 8.92
C VAL A 856 -13.21 -5.13 7.47
N GLY A 857 -12.16 -4.97 6.68
CA GLY A 857 -12.20 -5.30 5.27
C GLY A 857 -13.03 -4.32 4.43
N VAL A 858 -13.31 -3.13 4.93
CA VAL A 858 -14.09 -2.10 4.20
C VAL A 858 -13.19 -1.43 3.18
N GLU A 859 -13.24 -1.89 1.93
CA GLU A 859 -12.34 -1.42 0.88
C GLU A 859 -12.43 0.11 0.67
N ASN A 860 -11.28 0.76 0.60
CA ASN A 860 -11.13 2.21 0.45
C ASN A 860 -11.83 3.07 1.52
N ALA A 861 -12.07 2.56 2.71
CA ALA A 861 -12.74 3.30 3.79
C ALA A 861 -12.03 4.63 4.09
N THR A 862 -10.69 4.64 4.13
CA THR A 862 -9.89 5.86 4.42
C THR A 862 -9.97 6.92 3.32
N LYS A 863 -10.39 6.54 2.10
CA LYS A 863 -10.58 7.46 0.97
C LYS A 863 -12.04 7.94 0.87
N LEU A 864 -12.98 7.06 1.17
CA LEU A 864 -14.43 7.30 1.04
C LEU A 864 -14.99 8.05 2.24
N ILE A 865 -14.49 7.76 3.45
CA ILE A 865 -14.86 8.43 4.69
C ILE A 865 -13.87 9.58 4.92
N LYS A 866 -14.38 10.79 5.12
CA LYS A 866 -13.55 11.95 5.42
C LYS A 866 -13.33 12.09 6.93
N ASP A 867 -12.16 12.59 7.35
CA ASP A 867 -11.93 12.92 8.75
C ASP A 867 -12.97 13.92 9.27
N GLY A 868 -13.49 13.70 10.48
CA GLY A 868 -14.54 14.49 11.07
C GLY A 868 -15.97 14.18 10.62
N GLN A 869 -16.20 13.34 9.59
CA GLN A 869 -17.54 12.94 9.16
C GLN A 869 -18.27 12.13 10.24
N ARG A 870 -19.59 12.33 10.32
CA ARG A 870 -20.44 11.48 11.16
C ARG A 870 -20.76 10.17 10.45
N ILE A 871 -20.49 9.04 11.08
CA ILE A 871 -20.74 7.72 10.53
C ILE A 871 -21.47 6.82 11.53
N ARG A 872 -22.21 5.83 11.00
CA ARG A 872 -22.79 4.73 11.75
C ARG A 872 -22.05 3.44 11.42
N VAL A 873 -21.53 2.74 12.41
CA VAL A 873 -20.89 1.44 12.25
C VAL A 873 -21.82 0.37 12.80
N ASN A 874 -22.23 -0.56 11.94
CA ASN A 874 -22.99 -1.73 12.32
C ASN A 874 -22.11 -2.98 12.23
N GLY A 875 -21.45 -3.32 13.33
CA GLY A 875 -20.58 -4.48 13.43
C GLY A 875 -21.33 -5.82 13.46
N THR A 876 -22.64 -5.81 13.63
CA THR A 876 -23.48 -7.02 13.59
C THR A 876 -23.82 -7.42 12.16
N GLU A 877 -24.25 -6.45 11.33
CA GLU A 877 -24.65 -6.67 9.93
C GLU A 877 -23.54 -6.28 8.94
N ALA A 878 -22.36 -5.90 9.43
CA ALA A 878 -21.13 -5.69 8.66
C ALA A 878 -21.18 -4.55 7.64
N TYR A 879 -21.67 -3.38 8.03
CA TYR A 879 -21.64 -2.20 7.16
C TYR A 879 -21.31 -0.92 7.90
N VAL A 880 -20.85 0.07 7.14
CA VAL A 880 -20.61 1.44 7.59
C VAL A 880 -21.44 2.39 6.73
N GLU A 881 -22.23 3.24 7.37
CA GLU A 881 -23.06 4.24 6.72
C GLU A 881 -22.51 5.63 7.00
N ILE A 882 -22.29 6.42 5.92
CA ILE A 882 -21.92 7.83 6.06
C ILE A 882 -23.21 8.62 6.23
N LEU A 883 -23.35 9.26 7.39
CA LEU A 883 -24.55 10.04 7.71
C LEU A 883 -24.45 11.42 7.08
N SER A 884 -25.54 11.92 6.48
CA SER A 884 -25.59 13.31 6.01
C SER A 884 -25.42 14.25 7.21
N GLN A 885 -24.66 15.32 7.06
CA GLN A 885 -24.72 16.43 8.01
C GLN A 885 -26.14 17.00 7.97
N GLU A 886 -26.86 16.92 9.10
CA GLU A 886 -28.09 17.68 9.31
C GLU A 886 -27.78 19.18 9.44
#